data_7b23324c1863e07165efb916b705bbc2
#
_entry.id   7b23324c1863e07165efb916b705bbc2
#
_cell.length_a   1.000
_cell.length_b   1.000
_cell.length_c   1.000
_cell.angle_alpha   90.00
_cell.angle_beta   90.00
_cell.angle_gamma   90.00
#
_symmetry.space_group_name_H-M   'P 1'
#
loop_
_entity.id
_entity.type
_entity.pdbx_description
1 polymer ?
#
loop_
_entity_poly.entity_id
_entity_poly.type
_entity_poly.pdbx_seq_one_letter_code
_entity_poly.pdbx_strand_id
1 'polypeptide(L)'
;MAYRPSKKFKKTLLGSGAVLVLAALNAPAAVSFASEKYHAYKIAQPGYKKKYGSWGGISVPDGARINAIHAALLHTGKVLLIAGSGNNQKNFDAGTFDTVLWDPVKNTFKKIPTPEDFFCAGHSQLPDGRLLVAGGTARYEVLDGGVKKAGGGMRVKNESPDKAVTLKKGTVFRSPSGVEYVTTTDVTVPKAKREFEISYFKSGQMKPWKTKVTAAEARVFVEAVEEGPQALTTEAAQYEVLGLKGEQADNVYGLAQKLTTEKQDFQGIKAAYEFDPKAEKYIPVAPMKDARWYPTLVGLQDGRVLAVSGLNDVGDVVPGDNEIYDPATKKWSKGPFRYFPTYPSLFLTKGGKLLYTGSNAGYGPAEKGRAPGLWDLKTNTFTKLPGLSDPDQLETSASLILPPAQDQKVMVLGGGGVGESAKSTARTAIVDVGSENPTFRDGPALPQGTRYLSSVLLPDDTVFTTGGSRDYRGRSGSDILKAQFYDPATNAFAEAADPTVGRNYHSEALLLPDGRVATFGSDPLFDDKDNTKLGTFEQRIEVFTPPYLHKAGADRPVLGEGPRELDRNGRATFRTKDAGRIVKARLMRPSAVTHTTDVEQRSVELGLTKGEDGLTVTVDAPEDRTLVPPGWYMLFVTDEAGIPSEAKWVQVAGEETKETD
;
A
#
# COMPACT_ATOMS: atom_id res chain seq x y z
N MET A 1 -41.41 -71.92 18.21
CA MET A 1 -42.36 -70.98 17.49
C MET A 1 -41.66 -69.67 17.23
N ALA A 2 -41.38 -69.35 15.97
CA ALA A 2 -40.77 -68.10 15.63
C ALA A 2 -41.84 -66.98 15.63
N TYR A 3 -41.69 -65.99 16.47
CA TYR A 3 -42.56 -64.80 16.55
C TYR A 3 -42.51 -64.00 15.25
N ARG A 4 -43.65 -63.97 14.49
CA ARG A 4 -43.80 -63.13 13.31
C ARG A 4 -44.47 -61.79 13.72
N PRO A 5 -43.77 -60.67 13.73
CA PRO A 5 -44.36 -59.38 14.09
C PRO A 5 -45.48 -59.00 13.13
N SER A 6 -46.55 -58.38 13.65
CA SER A 6 -47.73 -57.98 12.89
C SER A 6 -47.37 -56.89 11.84
N LYS A 7 -48.17 -56.81 10.76
CA LYS A 7 -47.98 -55.77 9.72
C LYS A 7 -48.03 -54.36 10.29
N LYS A 8 -48.80 -54.12 11.34
CA LYS A 8 -48.85 -52.81 12.03
C LYS A 8 -47.53 -52.51 12.75
N PHE A 9 -46.98 -53.49 13.47
CA PHE A 9 -45.71 -53.37 14.18
C PHE A 9 -44.55 -53.12 13.21
N LYS A 10 -44.52 -53.79 12.05
CA LYS A 10 -43.52 -53.56 11.01
C LYS A 10 -43.61 -52.10 10.40
N LYS A 11 -44.85 -51.61 10.19
CA LYS A 11 -45.05 -50.21 9.68
C LYS A 11 -44.65 -49.19 10.72
N THR A 12 -44.92 -49.44 12.00
CA THR A 12 -44.47 -48.52 13.09
C THR A 12 -42.95 -48.52 13.22
N LEU A 13 -42.31 -49.71 13.17
CA LEU A 13 -40.84 -49.81 13.23
C LEU A 13 -40.16 -49.16 12.03
N LEU A 14 -40.71 -49.34 10.81
CA LEU A 14 -40.23 -48.65 9.60
C LEU A 14 -40.45 -47.13 9.67
N GLY A 15 -41.58 -46.69 10.18
CA GLY A 15 -41.85 -45.24 10.38
C GLY A 15 -40.95 -44.63 11.42
N SER A 16 -40.76 -45.29 12.57
CA SER A 16 -39.82 -44.82 13.61
C SER A 16 -38.38 -44.85 13.15
N GLY A 17 -37.97 -45.87 12.37
CA GLY A 17 -36.64 -45.92 11.77
C GLY A 17 -36.41 -44.81 10.76
N ALA A 18 -37.40 -44.51 9.90
CA ALA A 18 -37.31 -43.39 8.94
C ALA A 18 -37.23 -42.03 9.64
N VAL A 19 -37.99 -41.82 10.72
CA VAL A 19 -37.92 -40.56 11.50
C VAL A 19 -36.56 -40.41 12.19
N LEU A 20 -36.00 -41.52 12.75
CA LEU A 20 -34.67 -41.49 13.37
C LEU A 20 -33.55 -41.23 12.34
N VAL A 21 -33.64 -41.79 11.15
CA VAL A 21 -32.69 -41.55 10.07
C VAL A 21 -32.79 -40.09 9.57
N LEU A 22 -34.01 -39.57 9.37
CA LEU A 22 -34.21 -38.18 9.01
C LEU A 22 -33.73 -37.21 10.10
N ALA A 23 -33.94 -37.54 11.37
CA ALA A 23 -33.40 -36.76 12.49
C ALA A 23 -31.87 -36.81 12.54
N ALA A 24 -31.26 -37.97 12.32
CA ALA A 24 -29.82 -38.13 12.28
C ALA A 24 -29.17 -37.42 11.08
N LEU A 25 -29.81 -37.43 9.91
CA LEU A 25 -29.34 -36.71 8.72
C LEU A 25 -29.45 -35.18 8.86
N ASN A 26 -30.41 -34.68 9.62
CA ASN A 26 -30.63 -33.26 9.85
C ASN A 26 -29.98 -32.73 11.16
N ALA A 27 -29.50 -33.62 12.03
CA ALA A 27 -28.88 -33.25 13.29
C ALA A 27 -27.65 -32.32 13.09
N PRO A 28 -26.74 -32.55 12.14
CA PRO A 28 -25.62 -31.63 11.89
C PRO A 28 -26.09 -30.25 11.49
N ALA A 29 -27.08 -30.14 10.60
CA ALA A 29 -27.64 -28.86 10.17
C ALA A 29 -28.38 -28.14 11.30
N ALA A 30 -29.12 -28.86 12.14
CA ALA A 30 -29.80 -28.29 13.30
C ALA A 30 -28.79 -27.81 14.37
N VAL A 31 -27.72 -28.57 14.60
CA VAL A 31 -26.63 -28.19 15.52
C VAL A 31 -25.88 -26.97 14.98
N SER A 32 -25.55 -26.93 13.69
CA SER A 32 -24.92 -25.79 13.05
C SER A 32 -25.80 -24.55 13.18
N PHE A 33 -27.07 -24.64 12.84
CA PHE A 33 -28.03 -23.54 12.97
C PHE A 33 -28.16 -23.03 14.42
N ALA A 34 -28.25 -23.94 15.37
CA ALA A 34 -28.33 -23.60 16.80
C ALA A 34 -27.02 -22.91 17.27
N SER A 35 -25.87 -23.40 16.82
CA SER A 35 -24.57 -22.83 17.10
C SER A 35 -24.44 -21.42 16.51
N GLU A 36 -24.84 -21.21 15.26
CA GLU A 36 -24.85 -19.90 14.62
C GLU A 36 -25.77 -18.90 15.35
N LYS A 37 -26.98 -19.32 15.70
CA LYS A 37 -27.91 -18.49 16.49
C LYS A 37 -27.38 -18.15 17.87
N TYR A 38 -26.76 -19.11 18.55
CA TYR A 38 -26.12 -18.86 19.84
C TYR A 38 -24.93 -17.93 19.71
N HIS A 39 -24.10 -18.09 18.70
CA HIS A 39 -22.98 -17.18 18.41
C HIS A 39 -23.49 -15.76 18.12
N ALA A 40 -24.48 -15.61 17.24
CA ALA A 40 -25.10 -14.32 16.94
C ALA A 40 -25.69 -13.65 18.19
N TYR A 41 -26.36 -14.43 19.06
CA TYR A 41 -26.85 -13.93 20.34
C TYR A 41 -25.70 -13.48 21.24
N LYS A 42 -24.64 -14.28 21.38
CA LYS A 42 -23.46 -13.96 22.22
C LYS A 42 -22.79 -12.67 21.80
N ILE A 43 -22.49 -12.49 20.50
CA ILE A 43 -21.80 -11.30 20.00
C ILE A 43 -22.67 -10.03 20.05
N ALA A 44 -24.01 -10.20 20.11
CA ALA A 44 -24.94 -9.08 20.29
C ALA A 44 -24.98 -8.53 21.71
N GLN A 45 -24.50 -9.30 22.71
CA GLN A 45 -24.57 -8.90 24.11
C GLN A 45 -23.71 -7.68 24.42
N PRO A 46 -24.20 -6.70 25.23
CA PRO A 46 -23.42 -5.52 25.60
C PRO A 46 -22.07 -5.86 26.27
N GLY A 47 -22.04 -6.90 27.12
CA GLY A 47 -20.83 -7.37 27.77
C GLY A 47 -19.77 -7.89 26.79
N TYR A 48 -20.20 -8.59 25.73
CA TYR A 48 -19.30 -9.04 24.67
C TYR A 48 -18.71 -7.82 23.92
N LYS A 49 -19.55 -6.90 23.46
CA LYS A 49 -19.14 -5.70 22.71
C LYS A 49 -18.18 -4.81 23.51
N LYS A 50 -18.42 -4.64 24.81
CA LYS A 50 -17.54 -3.88 25.72
C LYS A 50 -16.16 -4.53 25.90
N LYS A 51 -16.04 -5.83 25.66
CA LYS A 51 -14.78 -6.58 25.79
C LYS A 51 -14.05 -6.76 24.47
N TYR A 52 -14.76 -7.09 23.41
CA TYR A 52 -14.17 -7.53 22.13
C TYR A 52 -14.44 -6.55 20.97
N GLY A 53 -15.30 -5.56 21.14
CA GLY A 53 -15.81 -4.73 20.05
C GLY A 53 -16.92 -5.41 19.25
N SER A 54 -17.27 -4.84 18.12
CA SER A 54 -18.27 -5.43 17.20
C SER A 54 -18.06 -4.97 15.76
N TRP A 55 -18.46 -5.80 14.82
CA TRP A 55 -18.49 -5.49 13.40
C TRP A 55 -19.88 -5.08 12.92
N GLY A 56 -19.91 -4.20 11.91
CA GLY A 56 -21.11 -3.81 11.18
C GLY A 56 -20.80 -3.61 9.71
N GLY A 57 -21.70 -4.09 8.85
CA GLY A 57 -21.59 -3.87 7.40
C GLY A 57 -22.13 -2.50 7.00
N ILE A 58 -21.52 -1.91 5.97
CA ILE A 58 -21.99 -0.67 5.32
C ILE A 58 -22.76 -1.04 4.06
N SER A 59 -23.93 -0.47 3.88
CA SER A 59 -24.71 -0.63 2.65
C SER A 59 -24.06 0.21 1.54
N VAL A 60 -23.44 -0.45 0.58
CA VAL A 60 -22.82 0.17 -0.60
C VAL A 60 -23.79 0.04 -1.76
N PRO A 61 -24.24 1.16 -2.37
CA PRO A 61 -25.07 1.12 -3.58
C PRO A 61 -24.36 0.41 -4.74
N ASP A 62 -25.08 -0.33 -5.58
CA ASP A 62 -24.47 -1.09 -6.69
C ASP A 62 -23.61 -0.21 -7.61
N GLY A 63 -24.05 1.03 -7.90
CA GLY A 63 -23.27 1.98 -8.69
C GLY A 63 -21.99 2.50 -8.04
N ALA A 64 -21.76 2.22 -6.74
CA ALA A 64 -20.57 2.64 -6.00
C ALA A 64 -19.69 1.44 -5.55
N ARG A 65 -20.07 0.22 -5.90
CA ARG A 65 -19.26 -0.97 -5.65
C ARG A 65 -18.06 -1.00 -6.59
N ILE A 66 -16.88 -1.02 -6.04
CA ILE A 66 -15.62 -1.09 -6.78
C ILE A 66 -14.68 -2.11 -6.13
N ASN A 67 -13.74 -2.58 -6.91
CA ASN A 67 -12.60 -3.37 -6.42
C ASN A 67 -11.59 -2.42 -5.77
N ALA A 68 -11.78 -2.05 -4.51
CA ALA A 68 -10.88 -1.14 -3.82
C ALA A 68 -9.47 -1.76 -3.74
N ILE A 69 -8.47 -1.02 -4.25
CA ILE A 69 -7.05 -1.39 -4.22
C ILE A 69 -6.28 -0.47 -3.27
N HIS A 70 -6.80 0.74 -3.09
CA HIS A 70 -6.23 1.74 -2.20
C HIS A 70 -7.35 2.43 -1.41
N ALA A 71 -7.07 2.77 -0.15
CA ALA A 71 -7.95 3.56 0.68
C ALA A 71 -7.17 4.67 1.38
N ALA A 72 -7.61 5.92 1.26
CA ALA A 72 -7.00 7.07 1.92
C ALA A 72 -8.04 7.89 2.68
N LEU A 73 -7.78 8.13 3.98
CA LEU A 73 -8.59 9.04 4.77
C LEU A 73 -8.14 10.49 4.48
N LEU A 74 -9.06 11.31 4.05
CA LEU A 74 -8.84 12.72 3.75
C LEU A 74 -9.15 13.60 4.97
N HIS A 75 -8.51 14.77 5.07
CA HIS A 75 -8.77 15.73 6.17
C HIS A 75 -10.20 16.30 6.20
N THR A 76 -11.00 15.99 5.19
CA THR A 76 -12.45 16.27 5.17
C THR A 76 -13.27 15.23 5.93
N GLY A 77 -12.63 14.17 6.45
CA GLY A 77 -13.27 13.03 7.08
C GLY A 77 -13.82 11.99 6.12
N LYS A 78 -13.70 12.21 4.81
CA LYS A 78 -14.12 11.27 3.77
C LYS A 78 -12.99 10.30 3.43
N VAL A 79 -13.34 9.12 2.93
CA VAL A 79 -12.41 8.08 2.48
C VAL A 79 -12.42 8.02 0.96
N LEU A 80 -11.26 8.17 0.35
CA LEU A 80 -11.06 7.97 -1.09
C LEU A 80 -10.68 6.51 -1.34
N LEU A 81 -11.51 5.80 -2.09
CA LEU A 81 -11.28 4.42 -2.54
C LEU A 81 -10.88 4.46 -4.01
N ILE A 82 -9.69 3.96 -4.32
CA ILE A 82 -9.16 3.98 -5.69
C ILE A 82 -9.02 2.53 -6.17
N ALA A 83 -9.66 2.23 -7.29
CA ALA A 83 -9.57 0.92 -7.94
C ALA A 83 -8.70 0.97 -9.22
N GLY A 84 -8.74 2.07 -9.97
CA GLY A 84 -8.31 2.03 -11.36
C GLY A 84 -9.14 1.00 -12.12
N SER A 85 -8.52 0.11 -12.87
CA SER A 85 -9.16 -1.06 -13.49
C SER A 85 -9.57 -2.15 -12.48
N GLY A 86 -9.07 -2.08 -11.22
CA GLY A 86 -9.46 -2.97 -10.11
C GLY A 86 -9.06 -4.43 -10.29
N ASN A 87 -7.86 -4.70 -10.80
CA ASN A 87 -7.38 -6.04 -11.16
C ASN A 87 -8.30 -6.76 -12.16
N ASN A 88 -8.87 -6.02 -13.09
CA ASN A 88 -9.79 -6.53 -14.11
C ASN A 88 -9.35 -6.08 -15.50
N GLN A 89 -8.74 -6.98 -16.26
CA GLN A 89 -8.24 -6.68 -17.60
C GLN A 89 -9.33 -6.18 -18.56
N LYS A 90 -10.56 -6.65 -18.43
CA LYS A 90 -11.69 -6.16 -19.28
C LYS A 90 -11.98 -4.69 -19.01
N ASN A 91 -11.91 -4.25 -17.75
CA ASN A 91 -12.06 -2.84 -17.41
C ASN A 91 -10.89 -2.02 -17.97
N PHE A 92 -9.67 -2.54 -17.87
CA PHE A 92 -8.48 -1.93 -18.45
C PHE A 92 -8.62 -1.75 -19.96
N ASP A 93 -8.96 -2.82 -20.68
CA ASP A 93 -9.15 -2.81 -22.15
C ASP A 93 -10.28 -1.86 -22.59
N ALA A 94 -11.30 -1.70 -21.75
CA ALA A 94 -12.42 -0.78 -21.98
C ALA A 94 -12.12 0.67 -21.56
N GLY A 95 -10.95 0.95 -20.94
CA GLY A 95 -10.63 2.27 -20.40
C GLY A 95 -11.54 2.69 -19.23
N THR A 96 -12.08 1.70 -18.48
CA THR A 96 -12.97 1.95 -17.35
C THR A 96 -12.17 1.93 -16.06
N PHE A 97 -11.97 3.10 -15.48
CA PHE A 97 -11.21 3.27 -14.24
C PHE A 97 -12.09 3.89 -13.16
N ASP A 98 -12.11 3.28 -11.99
CA ASP A 98 -13.02 3.67 -10.92
C ASP A 98 -12.26 4.28 -9.72
N THR A 99 -12.83 5.36 -9.21
CA THR A 99 -12.54 5.95 -7.89
C THR A 99 -13.86 6.34 -7.25
N VAL A 100 -14.00 6.05 -5.96
CA VAL A 100 -15.19 6.40 -5.16
C VAL A 100 -14.78 7.16 -3.92
N LEU A 101 -15.49 8.23 -3.62
CA LEU A 101 -15.39 8.99 -2.39
C LEU A 101 -16.54 8.60 -1.48
N TRP A 102 -16.23 8.03 -0.31
CA TRP A 102 -17.18 7.65 0.72
C TRP A 102 -17.16 8.64 1.88
N ASP A 103 -18.35 9.13 2.27
CA ASP A 103 -18.57 9.92 3.50
C ASP A 103 -19.08 8.97 4.60
N PRO A 104 -18.25 8.58 5.58
CA PRO A 104 -18.65 7.60 6.61
C PRO A 104 -19.66 8.15 7.63
N VAL A 105 -19.83 9.46 7.73
CA VAL A 105 -20.81 10.10 8.63
C VAL A 105 -22.20 10.08 8.00
N LYS A 106 -22.29 10.46 6.71
CA LYS A 106 -23.56 10.50 5.96
C LYS A 106 -23.90 9.17 5.29
N ASN A 107 -22.95 8.26 5.23
CA ASN A 107 -22.98 7.02 4.45
C ASN A 107 -23.36 7.26 2.97
N THR A 108 -22.75 8.27 2.35
CA THR A 108 -22.96 8.61 0.95
C THR A 108 -21.70 8.32 0.12
N PHE A 109 -21.92 7.95 -1.13
CA PHE A 109 -20.90 7.57 -2.09
C PHE A 109 -20.97 8.44 -3.33
N LYS A 110 -19.81 8.89 -3.83
CA LYS A 110 -19.68 9.69 -5.03
C LYS A 110 -18.62 9.09 -5.94
N LYS A 111 -18.95 8.77 -7.18
CA LYS A 111 -17.96 8.43 -8.20
C LYS A 111 -17.14 9.66 -8.57
N ILE A 112 -15.84 9.49 -8.70
CA ILE A 112 -14.89 10.51 -9.10
C ILE A 112 -14.32 10.14 -10.48
N PRO A 113 -14.32 11.05 -11.47
CA PRO A 113 -13.64 10.82 -12.74
C PRO A 113 -12.17 10.45 -12.52
N THR A 114 -11.76 9.32 -13.03
CA THR A 114 -10.42 8.75 -12.84
C THR A 114 -9.65 8.88 -14.16
N PRO A 115 -8.60 9.72 -14.22
CA PRO A 115 -7.96 10.10 -15.47
C PRO A 115 -7.03 9.04 -16.05
N GLU A 116 -6.52 8.12 -15.23
CA GLU A 116 -5.56 7.08 -15.59
C GLU A 116 -5.88 5.78 -14.86
N ASP A 117 -5.30 4.67 -15.29
CA ASP A 117 -5.40 3.43 -14.54
C ASP A 117 -4.48 3.45 -13.31
N PHE A 118 -5.01 3.91 -12.17
CA PHE A 118 -4.32 3.90 -10.89
C PHE A 118 -4.28 2.52 -10.21
N PHE A 119 -4.66 1.46 -10.91
CA PHE A 119 -4.46 0.12 -10.39
C PHE A 119 -2.99 -0.07 -10.01
N CYS A 120 -2.76 -0.32 -8.72
CA CYS A 120 -1.43 -0.48 -8.14
C CYS A 120 -0.49 0.74 -8.30
N ALA A 121 -1.04 1.96 -8.23
CA ALA A 121 -0.28 3.19 -8.06
C ALA A 121 0.32 3.29 -6.64
N GLY A 122 1.12 4.32 -6.40
CA GLY A 122 1.49 4.76 -5.05
C GLY A 122 0.70 6.01 -4.65
N HIS A 123 0.59 6.26 -3.35
CA HIS A 123 -0.04 7.48 -2.82
C HIS A 123 0.62 7.94 -1.53
N SER A 124 0.50 9.24 -1.23
CA SER A 124 1.01 9.87 0.00
C SER A 124 0.25 11.16 0.32
N GLN A 125 0.03 11.40 1.61
CA GLN A 125 -0.60 12.62 2.11
C GLN A 125 0.34 13.82 1.95
N LEU A 126 -0.15 14.92 1.35
CA LEU A 126 0.61 16.16 1.20
C LEU A 126 0.35 17.15 2.35
N PRO A 127 1.27 18.10 2.60
CA PRO A 127 1.13 19.08 3.68
C PRO A 127 -0.15 19.91 3.64
N ASP A 128 -0.66 20.23 2.46
CA ASP A 128 -1.89 20.99 2.25
C ASP A 128 -3.18 20.15 2.36
N GLY A 129 -3.05 18.84 2.58
CA GLY A 129 -4.14 17.88 2.71
C GLY A 129 -4.63 17.28 1.40
N ARG A 130 -3.97 17.54 0.28
CA ARG A 130 -4.14 16.78 -0.96
C ARG A 130 -3.50 15.42 -0.82
N LEU A 131 -3.91 14.48 -1.68
CA LEU A 131 -3.29 13.17 -1.80
C LEU A 131 -2.51 13.10 -3.12
N LEU A 132 -1.21 12.91 -3.07
CA LEU A 132 -0.43 12.56 -4.26
C LEU A 132 -0.72 11.12 -4.65
N VAL A 133 -1.03 10.91 -5.94
CA VAL A 133 -1.19 9.58 -6.56
C VAL A 133 -0.26 9.53 -7.76
N ALA A 134 0.64 8.55 -7.81
CA ALA A 134 1.63 8.47 -8.88
C ALA A 134 1.91 7.03 -9.29
N GLY A 135 2.09 6.81 -10.59
CA GLY A 135 2.19 5.48 -11.17
C GLY A 135 0.84 4.84 -11.42
N GLY A 136 0.83 3.56 -11.70
CA GLY A 136 -0.33 2.77 -12.09
C GLY A 136 -0.03 1.90 -13.29
N THR A 137 -1.05 1.38 -14.00
CA THR A 137 -0.93 0.33 -15.01
C THR A 137 -0.93 0.87 -16.43
N ALA A 138 0.12 0.58 -17.20
CA ALA A 138 0.18 0.80 -18.65
C ALA A 138 -0.16 -0.45 -19.46
N ARG A 139 0.07 -1.64 -18.87
CA ARG A 139 -0.19 -2.93 -19.50
C ARG A 139 -0.38 -3.99 -18.43
N TYR A 140 -1.35 -4.87 -18.66
CA TYR A 140 -1.55 -6.06 -17.82
C TYR A 140 -0.49 -7.12 -18.08
N GLU A 141 -0.23 -7.95 -17.07
CA GLU A 141 0.64 -9.13 -17.22
C GLU A 141 0.06 -10.14 -18.21
N VAL A 142 0.95 -10.89 -18.85
CA VAL A 142 0.57 -12.06 -19.64
C VAL A 142 1.31 -13.25 -19.05
N LEU A 143 0.56 -14.21 -18.52
CA LEU A 143 1.13 -15.40 -17.86
C LEU A 143 1.83 -16.33 -18.85
N ASP A 144 2.67 -17.20 -18.31
CA ASP A 144 3.35 -18.26 -19.09
C ASP A 144 2.34 -19.08 -19.91
N GLY A 145 2.70 -19.37 -21.14
CA GLY A 145 1.84 -20.04 -22.12
C GLY A 145 0.79 -19.15 -22.78
N GLY A 146 0.50 -17.95 -22.24
CA GLY A 146 -0.33 -16.93 -22.86
C GLY A 146 0.42 -16.05 -23.87
N VAL A 147 1.74 -15.91 -23.70
CA VAL A 147 2.59 -15.10 -24.58
C VAL A 147 2.84 -15.85 -25.89
N LYS A 148 2.29 -15.37 -27.00
CA LYS A 148 2.39 -16.00 -28.34
C LYS A 148 3.58 -15.46 -29.13
N LYS A 149 3.87 -14.19 -29.01
CA LYS A 149 4.95 -13.50 -29.71
C LYS A 149 6.10 -13.20 -28.76
N ALA A 150 7.33 -13.45 -29.20
CA ALA A 150 8.51 -13.07 -28.44
C ALA A 150 8.50 -11.57 -28.18
N GLY A 151 8.70 -11.16 -26.93
CA GLY A 151 8.70 -9.76 -26.53
C GLY A 151 9.66 -9.49 -25.39
N GLY A 152 9.89 -8.22 -25.13
CA GLY A 152 10.75 -7.75 -24.04
C GLY A 152 11.11 -6.27 -24.14
N GLY A 153 11.87 -5.81 -23.16
CA GLY A 153 12.36 -4.44 -23.11
C GLY A 153 13.49 -4.18 -24.11
N MET A 154 13.36 -3.11 -24.90
CA MET A 154 14.39 -2.62 -25.80
C MET A 154 14.84 -1.24 -25.36
N ARG A 155 16.15 -1.01 -25.25
CA ARG A 155 16.75 0.31 -25.02
C ARG A 155 17.01 0.95 -26.37
N VAL A 156 16.30 2.03 -26.65
CA VAL A 156 16.52 2.82 -27.86
C VAL A 156 17.55 3.90 -27.57
N LYS A 157 18.62 3.92 -28.33
CA LYS A 157 19.70 4.90 -28.26
C LYS A 157 19.50 6.00 -29.30
N ASN A 158 19.87 7.23 -28.92
CA ASN A 158 19.98 8.35 -29.83
C ASN A 158 21.34 9.04 -29.60
N GLU A 159 22.21 8.99 -30.59
CA GLU A 159 23.55 9.60 -30.57
C GLU A 159 23.54 11.03 -31.12
N SER A 160 22.42 11.49 -31.72
CA SER A 160 22.30 12.86 -32.21
C SER A 160 22.22 13.86 -31.05
N PRO A 161 23.16 14.81 -30.93
CA PRO A 161 23.09 15.86 -29.92
C PRO A 161 22.12 16.99 -30.30
N ASP A 162 21.59 16.98 -31.51
CA ASP A 162 20.83 18.08 -32.08
C ASP A 162 19.33 17.89 -31.97
N LYS A 163 18.84 16.64 -32.11
CA LYS A 163 17.40 16.34 -32.15
C LYS A 163 17.00 15.17 -31.26
N ALA A 164 15.88 15.31 -30.57
CA ALA A 164 15.14 14.18 -30.00
C ALA A 164 14.38 13.44 -31.11
N VAL A 165 14.13 12.14 -30.90
CA VAL A 165 13.39 11.31 -31.86
C VAL A 165 12.20 10.65 -31.15
N THR A 166 11.00 10.79 -31.74
CA THR A 166 9.81 10.10 -31.26
C THR A 166 9.47 8.97 -32.24
N LEU A 167 9.53 7.74 -31.74
CA LEU A 167 9.08 6.55 -32.44
C LEU A 167 7.64 6.25 -32.02
N LYS A 168 6.78 6.09 -32.99
CA LYS A 168 5.36 5.80 -32.75
C LYS A 168 5.16 4.32 -32.47
N LYS A 169 4.08 3.99 -31.74
CA LYS A 169 3.59 2.61 -31.62
C LYS A 169 3.54 1.97 -33.01
N GLY A 170 4.05 0.73 -33.12
CA GLY A 170 4.16 0.02 -34.39
C GLY A 170 5.43 0.34 -35.19
N THR A 171 6.37 1.15 -34.66
CA THR A 171 7.69 1.33 -35.28
C THR A 171 8.43 -0.01 -35.29
N VAL A 172 9.00 -0.37 -36.43
CA VAL A 172 9.65 -1.66 -36.66
C VAL A 172 11.14 -1.58 -36.32
N PHE A 173 11.61 -2.53 -35.54
CA PHE A 173 13.02 -2.82 -35.27
C PHE A 173 13.40 -4.13 -35.92
N ARG A 174 14.49 -4.13 -36.72
CA ARG A 174 15.01 -5.33 -37.40
C ARG A 174 16.29 -5.80 -36.73
N SER A 175 16.32 -7.09 -36.37
CA SER A 175 17.53 -7.74 -35.85
C SER A 175 18.58 -7.95 -36.94
N PRO A 176 19.85 -8.25 -36.56
CA PRO A 176 20.88 -8.64 -37.52
C PRO A 176 20.52 -9.90 -38.35
N SER A 177 19.68 -10.78 -37.82
CA SER A 177 19.16 -11.97 -38.50
C SER A 177 17.96 -11.70 -39.40
N GLY A 178 17.48 -10.45 -39.47
CA GLY A 178 16.33 -10.05 -40.27
C GLY A 178 14.96 -10.20 -39.59
N VAL A 179 14.91 -10.66 -38.35
CA VAL A 179 13.63 -10.75 -37.58
C VAL A 179 13.17 -9.38 -37.18
N GLU A 180 11.87 -9.13 -37.33
CA GLU A 180 11.25 -7.82 -37.06
C GLU A 180 10.44 -7.83 -35.76
N TYR A 181 10.53 -6.74 -35.02
CA TYR A 181 9.80 -6.47 -33.79
C TYR A 181 9.17 -5.08 -33.86
N VAL A 182 8.00 -4.90 -33.27
CA VAL A 182 7.28 -3.63 -33.27
C VAL A 182 7.15 -3.07 -31.85
N THR A 183 7.22 -1.75 -31.73
CA THR A 183 6.96 -1.08 -30.45
C THR A 183 5.48 -1.19 -30.07
N THR A 184 5.20 -1.46 -28.77
CA THR A 184 3.84 -1.56 -28.24
C THR A 184 3.28 -0.21 -27.83
N THR A 185 4.12 0.81 -27.67
CA THR A 185 3.76 2.18 -27.28
C THR A 185 4.61 3.21 -28.02
N ASP A 186 4.24 4.49 -27.95
CA ASP A 186 5.09 5.59 -28.37
C ASP A 186 6.30 5.69 -27.45
N VAL A 187 7.46 6.04 -27.99
CA VAL A 187 8.68 6.33 -27.21
C VAL A 187 9.40 7.55 -27.74
N THR A 188 9.75 8.48 -26.87
CA THR A 188 10.58 9.63 -27.23
C THR A 188 11.96 9.47 -26.61
N VAL A 189 12.98 9.40 -27.46
CA VAL A 189 14.39 9.36 -27.07
C VAL A 189 14.94 10.76 -27.13
N PRO A 190 15.40 11.34 -26.00
CA PRO A 190 15.98 12.69 -25.98
C PRO A 190 17.18 12.79 -26.90
N LYS A 191 17.62 14.02 -27.18
CA LYS A 191 18.90 14.26 -27.83
C LYS A 191 20.06 13.84 -26.93
N ALA A 192 21.15 13.38 -27.52
CA ALA A 192 22.39 13.06 -26.85
C ALA A 192 22.98 14.28 -26.11
N LYS A 193 23.71 14.01 -25.04
CA LYS A 193 24.40 15.05 -24.27
C LYS A 193 25.78 15.30 -24.90
N ARG A 194 26.01 16.58 -25.24
CA ARG A 194 27.33 17.03 -25.73
C ARG A 194 28.06 17.73 -24.59
N GLU A 195 29.24 17.24 -24.28
CA GLU A 195 30.13 17.81 -23.25
C GLU A 195 31.45 18.20 -23.92
N PHE A 196 31.97 19.36 -23.52
CA PHE A 196 33.26 19.84 -23.99
C PHE A 196 34.31 19.55 -22.91
N GLU A 197 35.30 18.76 -23.25
CA GLU A 197 36.41 18.43 -22.36
C GLU A 197 37.57 19.40 -22.64
N ILE A 198 37.84 20.31 -21.70
CA ILE A 198 38.96 21.23 -21.76
C ILE A 198 40.12 20.61 -20.99
N SER A 199 41.25 20.42 -21.66
CA SER A 199 42.48 19.93 -21.04
C SER A 199 43.67 20.78 -21.45
N TYR A 200 44.72 20.80 -20.63
CA TYR A 200 45.92 21.59 -20.85
C TYR A 200 47.12 20.69 -21.03
N PHE A 201 48.09 21.13 -21.86
CA PHE A 201 49.43 20.54 -21.90
C PHE A 201 50.20 20.87 -20.60
N LYS A 202 51.24 20.10 -20.27
CA LYS A 202 52.12 20.37 -19.14
C LYS A 202 52.76 21.77 -19.20
N SER A 203 52.84 22.38 -20.42
CA SER A 203 53.28 23.73 -20.66
C SER A 203 52.28 24.84 -20.29
N GLY A 204 51.06 24.47 -19.80
CA GLY A 204 50.00 25.41 -19.52
C GLY A 204 49.18 25.85 -20.74
N GLN A 205 49.55 25.45 -21.95
CA GLN A 205 48.74 25.72 -23.14
C GLN A 205 47.50 24.83 -23.21
N MET A 206 46.37 25.40 -23.63
CA MET A 206 45.11 24.70 -23.81
C MET A 206 45.23 23.71 -24.97
N LYS A 207 44.85 22.44 -24.75
CA LYS A 207 44.72 21.44 -25.82
C LYS A 207 43.49 21.76 -26.67
N PRO A 208 43.46 21.28 -27.95
CA PRO A 208 42.23 21.33 -28.73
C PRO A 208 41.08 20.69 -27.94
N TRP A 209 39.92 21.33 -27.96
CA TRP A 209 38.74 20.83 -27.28
C TRP A 209 38.36 19.45 -27.82
N LYS A 210 38.12 18.51 -26.91
CA LYS A 210 37.48 17.25 -27.25
C LYS A 210 36.01 17.35 -26.96
N THR A 211 35.18 17.02 -27.93
CA THR A 211 33.75 16.90 -27.75
C THR A 211 33.45 15.43 -27.43
N LYS A 212 32.83 15.20 -26.27
CA LYS A 212 32.31 13.90 -25.90
C LYS A 212 30.80 13.91 -26.08
N VAL A 213 30.27 13.02 -26.91
CA VAL A 213 28.83 12.81 -27.05
C VAL A 213 28.46 11.56 -26.28
N THR A 214 27.51 11.71 -25.35
CA THR A 214 26.93 10.59 -24.61
C THR A 214 25.52 10.37 -25.14
N ALA A 215 25.28 9.21 -25.77
CA ALA A 215 23.98 8.84 -26.31
C ALA A 215 22.89 8.93 -25.25
N ALA A 216 21.77 9.52 -25.61
CA ALA A 216 20.55 9.43 -24.81
C ALA A 216 19.91 8.06 -25.02
N GLU A 217 19.11 7.64 -24.04
CA GLU A 217 18.35 6.38 -24.15
C GLU A 217 16.95 6.51 -23.60
N ALA A 218 16.05 5.71 -24.15
CA ALA A 218 14.72 5.45 -23.62
C ALA A 218 14.40 3.97 -23.75
N ARG A 219 13.51 3.47 -22.90
CA ARG A 219 13.04 2.08 -22.95
C ARG A 219 11.70 2.01 -23.64
N VAL A 220 11.45 0.93 -24.38
CA VAL A 220 10.17 0.60 -24.96
C VAL A 220 10.01 -0.91 -25.00
N PHE A 221 8.80 -1.39 -24.75
CA PHE A 221 8.50 -2.81 -24.95
C PHE A 221 8.26 -3.08 -26.44
N VAL A 222 8.84 -4.18 -26.94
CA VAL A 222 8.66 -4.63 -28.32
C VAL A 222 8.14 -6.05 -28.36
N GLU A 223 7.38 -6.37 -29.43
CA GLU A 223 6.88 -7.71 -29.74
C GLU A 223 7.26 -8.09 -31.15
N ALA A 224 7.59 -9.37 -31.37
CA ALA A 224 7.87 -9.88 -32.70
C ALA A 224 6.65 -9.69 -33.62
N VAL A 225 6.91 -9.35 -34.88
CA VAL A 225 5.86 -9.28 -35.91
C VAL A 225 5.25 -10.65 -36.15
N GLU A 226 6.12 -11.66 -36.28
CA GLU A 226 5.74 -13.05 -36.50
C GLU A 226 5.98 -13.91 -35.27
N GLU A 227 5.11 -14.90 -35.06
CA GLU A 227 5.28 -15.95 -34.05
C GLU A 227 6.37 -16.94 -34.51
N GLY A 228 7.02 -17.60 -33.55
CA GLY A 228 7.90 -18.72 -33.83
C GLY A 228 9.27 -18.62 -33.16
N PRO A 229 10.02 -19.72 -33.15
CA PRO A 229 11.29 -19.83 -32.44
C PRO A 229 12.38 -18.91 -33.00
N GLN A 230 12.30 -18.49 -34.28
CA GLN A 230 13.24 -17.56 -34.89
C GLN A 230 13.24 -16.17 -34.24
N ALA A 231 12.13 -15.82 -33.54
CA ALA A 231 12.00 -14.55 -32.84
C ALA A 231 12.49 -14.59 -31.38
N LEU A 232 12.87 -15.76 -30.88
CA LEU A 232 13.40 -15.90 -29.52
C LEU A 232 14.90 -15.56 -29.52
N THR A 233 15.31 -14.72 -28.57
CA THR A 233 16.73 -14.44 -28.32
C THR A 233 16.99 -14.16 -26.85
N THR A 234 18.17 -14.62 -26.38
CA THR A 234 18.76 -14.27 -25.07
C THR A 234 20.14 -13.64 -25.26
N GLU A 235 20.53 -13.35 -26.51
CA GLU A 235 21.81 -12.74 -26.86
C GLU A 235 21.63 -11.24 -27.09
N ALA A 236 22.57 -10.45 -26.58
CA ALA A 236 22.58 -9.01 -26.80
C ALA A 236 22.84 -8.68 -28.28
N ALA A 237 21.98 -7.89 -28.88
CA ALA A 237 22.11 -7.45 -30.26
C ALA A 237 21.68 -5.98 -30.43
N GLN A 238 22.17 -5.37 -31.50
CA GLN A 238 21.74 -4.08 -31.98
C GLN A 238 20.70 -4.25 -33.10
N TYR A 239 19.65 -3.44 -33.04
CA TYR A 239 18.49 -3.48 -33.94
C TYR A 239 18.42 -2.20 -34.74
N GLU A 240 18.24 -2.32 -36.05
CA GLU A 240 17.95 -1.18 -36.95
C GLU A 240 16.53 -0.68 -36.75
N VAL A 241 16.31 0.64 -36.74
CA VAL A 241 14.97 1.24 -36.72
C VAL A 241 14.54 1.52 -38.15
N LEU A 242 13.55 0.81 -38.62
CA LEU A 242 13.04 0.99 -39.99
C LEU A 242 12.23 2.28 -40.14
N GLY A 243 12.34 2.87 -41.32
CA GLY A 243 11.59 4.10 -41.68
C GLY A 243 12.28 5.39 -41.31
N LEU A 244 13.37 5.38 -40.54
CA LEU A 244 14.22 6.54 -40.31
C LEU A 244 15.10 6.79 -41.58
N LYS A 245 15.48 8.07 -41.79
CA LYS A 245 16.28 8.50 -42.95
C LYS A 245 17.39 9.47 -42.52
N GLY A 246 18.51 9.43 -43.30
CA GLY A 246 19.65 10.31 -43.08
C GLY A 246 20.22 10.19 -41.68
N GLU A 247 20.64 11.30 -41.08
CA GLU A 247 21.22 11.33 -39.73
C GLU A 247 20.42 10.60 -38.66
N GLN A 248 19.11 10.52 -38.78
CA GLN A 248 18.31 9.77 -37.81
C GLN A 248 18.53 8.26 -37.93
N ALA A 249 18.66 7.73 -39.14
CA ALA A 249 18.95 6.32 -39.35
C ALA A 249 20.34 5.94 -38.82
N ASP A 250 21.31 6.87 -38.91
CA ASP A 250 22.68 6.63 -38.48
C ASP A 250 22.83 6.73 -36.94
N ASN A 251 22.01 7.53 -36.28
CA ASN A 251 22.17 7.85 -34.87
C ASN A 251 21.16 7.17 -33.93
N VAL A 252 20.12 6.50 -34.47
CA VAL A 252 19.05 5.88 -33.64
C VAL A 252 18.97 4.38 -33.88
N TYR A 253 19.15 3.61 -32.83
CA TYR A 253 19.12 2.13 -32.88
C TYR A 253 18.59 1.53 -31.59
N GLY A 254 18.12 0.28 -31.66
CA GLY A 254 17.68 -0.50 -30.51
C GLY A 254 18.77 -1.40 -29.95
N LEU A 255 18.77 -1.65 -28.66
CA LEU A 255 19.59 -2.65 -27.98
C LEU A 255 18.67 -3.52 -27.13
N ALA A 256 18.64 -4.82 -27.39
CA ALA A 256 17.93 -5.79 -26.55
C ALA A 256 18.79 -7.04 -26.35
N GLN A 257 18.59 -7.71 -25.22
CA GLN A 257 19.28 -8.95 -24.88
C GLN A 257 18.30 -10.12 -24.75
N LYS A 258 17.08 -9.88 -24.26
CA LYS A 258 16.11 -10.93 -23.97
C LYS A 258 14.78 -10.57 -24.62
N LEU A 259 14.40 -11.32 -25.67
CA LEU A 259 13.09 -11.25 -26.30
C LEU A 259 12.55 -12.68 -26.36
N THR A 260 11.58 -12.99 -25.49
CA THR A 260 11.12 -14.36 -25.24
C THR A 260 9.61 -14.44 -25.15
N THR A 261 9.07 -15.66 -25.05
CA THR A 261 7.67 -15.96 -24.77
C THR A 261 7.42 -16.32 -23.32
N GLU A 262 8.36 -15.99 -22.42
CA GLU A 262 8.15 -16.10 -20.98
C GLU A 262 7.10 -15.11 -20.50
N LYS A 263 6.65 -15.28 -19.25
CA LYS A 263 5.74 -14.36 -18.58
C LYS A 263 6.16 -12.90 -18.80
N GLN A 264 5.21 -12.06 -19.17
CA GLN A 264 5.40 -10.62 -19.27
C GLN A 264 4.70 -9.97 -18.08
N ASP A 265 5.45 -9.29 -17.23
CA ASP A 265 4.92 -8.64 -16.04
C ASP A 265 4.16 -7.35 -16.38
N PHE A 266 3.38 -6.83 -15.41
CA PHE A 266 2.72 -5.53 -15.51
C PHE A 266 3.72 -4.44 -15.88
N GLN A 267 3.24 -3.42 -16.60
CA GLN A 267 4.05 -2.24 -16.94
C GLN A 267 3.45 -1.01 -16.30
N GLY A 268 4.32 -0.14 -15.79
CA GLY A 268 3.95 1.08 -15.10
C GLY A 268 3.72 2.28 -16.01
N ILE A 269 3.05 3.31 -15.48
CA ILE A 269 2.91 4.65 -16.06
C ILE A 269 3.75 5.69 -15.32
N LYS A 270 4.00 6.83 -15.98
CA LYS A 270 4.73 7.99 -15.41
C LYS A 270 3.81 9.03 -14.80
N ALA A 271 2.51 8.89 -15.00
CA ALA A 271 1.52 9.88 -14.61
C ALA A 271 1.51 10.10 -13.10
N ALA A 272 1.30 11.35 -12.70
CA ALA A 272 1.14 11.77 -11.32
C ALA A 272 0.07 12.84 -11.20
N TYR A 273 -0.71 12.77 -10.13
CA TYR A 273 -1.84 13.66 -9.85
C TYR A 273 -1.90 13.99 -8.37
N GLU A 274 -2.39 15.18 -8.06
CA GLU A 274 -2.86 15.53 -6.72
C GLU A 274 -4.38 15.41 -6.67
N PHE A 275 -4.92 14.57 -5.79
CA PHE A 275 -6.35 14.59 -5.51
C PHE A 275 -6.67 15.72 -4.54
N ASP A 276 -7.50 16.66 -4.95
CA ASP A 276 -7.97 17.77 -4.12
C ASP A 276 -9.25 17.37 -3.36
N PRO A 277 -9.20 17.21 -2.03
CA PRO A 277 -10.34 16.73 -1.25
C PRO A 277 -11.47 17.77 -1.11
N LYS A 278 -11.22 19.04 -1.40
CA LYS A 278 -12.24 20.10 -1.40
C LYS A 278 -12.94 20.19 -2.75
N ALA A 279 -12.15 20.15 -3.83
CA ALA A 279 -12.69 20.14 -5.20
C ALA A 279 -13.17 18.74 -5.64
N GLU A 280 -12.81 17.69 -4.88
CA GLU A 280 -13.12 16.27 -5.14
C GLU A 280 -12.76 15.85 -6.56
N LYS A 281 -11.53 16.14 -6.97
CA LYS A 281 -11.01 15.83 -8.31
C LYS A 281 -9.51 15.63 -8.32
N TYR A 282 -9.03 14.89 -9.31
CA TYR A 282 -7.63 14.77 -9.65
C TYR A 282 -7.13 15.98 -10.42
N ILE A 283 -5.97 16.50 -10.06
CA ILE A 283 -5.28 17.62 -10.70
C ILE A 283 -3.95 17.09 -11.22
N PRO A 284 -3.67 17.12 -12.53
CA PRO A 284 -2.41 16.63 -13.06
C PRO A 284 -1.23 17.47 -12.58
N VAL A 285 -0.11 16.81 -12.29
CA VAL A 285 1.17 17.42 -11.97
C VAL A 285 2.25 16.92 -12.92
N ALA A 286 3.48 17.37 -12.79
CA ALA A 286 4.56 16.88 -13.63
C ALA A 286 4.66 15.34 -13.52
N PRO A 287 4.82 14.61 -14.63
CA PRO A 287 5.01 13.17 -14.58
C PRO A 287 6.38 12.82 -14.00
N MET A 288 6.49 11.63 -13.43
CA MET A 288 7.77 11.03 -13.04
C MET A 288 8.67 10.83 -14.28
N LYS A 289 9.96 10.72 -14.06
CA LYS A 289 10.92 10.36 -15.10
C LYS A 289 10.79 8.88 -15.48
N ASP A 290 10.71 8.01 -14.47
CA ASP A 290 10.54 6.57 -14.67
C ASP A 290 9.08 6.17 -14.41
N ALA A 291 8.57 5.28 -15.25
CA ALA A 291 7.26 4.66 -15.06
C ALA A 291 7.30 3.72 -13.85
N ARG A 292 6.19 3.61 -13.12
CA ARG A 292 6.12 2.78 -11.91
C ARG A 292 4.74 2.14 -11.76
N TRP A 293 4.75 0.83 -11.60
CA TRP A 293 3.67 0.02 -11.12
C TRP A 293 4.13 -0.60 -9.78
N TYR A 294 3.37 -0.54 -8.69
CA TYR A 294 3.79 -0.92 -7.33
C TYR A 294 4.91 -0.05 -6.71
N PRO A 295 4.91 1.28 -6.86
CA PRO A 295 5.83 2.13 -6.12
C PRO A 295 5.36 2.38 -4.69
N THR A 296 6.26 2.51 -3.73
CA THR A 296 5.96 3.15 -2.44
C THR A 296 6.22 4.65 -2.54
N LEU A 297 5.25 5.46 -2.11
CA LEU A 297 5.44 6.89 -1.88
C LEU A 297 5.61 7.15 -0.39
N VAL A 298 6.70 7.81 0.00
CA VAL A 298 7.05 8.07 1.40
C VAL A 298 7.10 9.56 1.67
N GLY A 299 6.25 10.06 2.57
CA GLY A 299 6.31 11.45 3.04
C GLY A 299 7.58 11.71 3.85
N LEU A 300 8.29 12.79 3.53
CA LEU A 300 9.52 13.22 4.20
C LEU A 300 9.23 14.33 5.23
N GLN A 301 10.21 14.60 6.12
CA GLN A 301 10.09 15.58 7.19
C GLN A 301 9.89 17.03 6.71
N ASP A 302 10.26 17.33 5.46
CA ASP A 302 10.09 18.64 4.83
C ASP A 302 8.83 18.75 3.97
N GLY A 303 7.98 17.72 3.98
CA GLY A 303 6.73 17.67 3.22
C GLY A 303 6.87 17.23 1.77
N ARG A 304 8.08 16.97 1.29
CA ARG A 304 8.31 16.33 -0.01
C ARG A 304 7.98 14.84 0.07
N VAL A 305 7.82 14.21 -1.09
CA VAL A 305 7.48 12.78 -1.18
C VAL A 305 8.52 12.04 -2.02
N LEU A 306 9.06 10.96 -1.47
CA LEU A 306 10.01 10.07 -2.15
C LEU A 306 9.25 8.90 -2.80
N ALA A 307 9.37 8.75 -4.13
CA ALA A 307 8.89 7.60 -4.88
C ALA A 307 10.01 6.55 -5.00
N VAL A 308 9.71 5.32 -4.56
CA VAL A 308 10.68 4.23 -4.48
C VAL A 308 10.16 3.00 -5.20
N SER A 309 11.02 2.36 -5.99
CA SER A 309 10.77 1.07 -6.66
C SER A 309 9.61 1.11 -7.66
N GLY A 310 9.04 -0.05 -7.97
CA GLY A 310 7.97 -0.29 -8.93
C GLY A 310 8.46 -0.95 -10.21
N LEU A 311 7.54 -1.52 -10.99
CA LEU A 311 7.82 -2.01 -12.35
C LEU A 311 7.77 -0.84 -13.33
N ASN A 312 8.74 -0.77 -14.22
CA ASN A 312 8.86 0.29 -15.20
C ASN A 312 7.96 0.07 -16.44
N ASP A 313 8.20 0.85 -17.47
CA ASP A 313 7.48 0.82 -18.75
C ASP A 313 7.77 -0.41 -19.64
N VAL A 314 8.61 -1.33 -19.18
CA VAL A 314 8.88 -2.62 -19.84
C VAL A 314 8.71 -3.83 -18.92
N GLY A 315 8.22 -3.63 -17.69
CA GLY A 315 7.95 -4.68 -16.72
C GLY A 315 9.13 -5.07 -15.82
N ASP A 316 10.24 -4.34 -15.88
CA ASP A 316 11.38 -4.56 -14.99
C ASP A 316 11.23 -3.76 -13.70
N VAL A 317 11.70 -4.31 -12.56
CA VAL A 317 11.82 -3.53 -11.34
C VAL A 317 12.81 -2.39 -11.55
N VAL A 318 12.41 -1.16 -11.23
CA VAL A 318 13.28 0.03 -11.31
C VAL A 318 14.58 -0.23 -10.58
N PRO A 319 15.75 -0.09 -11.23
CA PRO A 319 17.03 -0.59 -10.73
C PRO A 319 17.57 0.16 -9.50
N GLY A 320 16.89 1.22 -9.08
CA GLY A 320 17.26 2.05 -7.92
C GLY A 320 17.14 3.56 -8.19
N ASP A 321 16.70 3.94 -9.37
CA ASP A 321 16.40 5.34 -9.71
C ASP A 321 15.13 5.76 -8.96
N ASN A 322 15.32 6.46 -7.85
CA ASN A 322 14.24 7.01 -7.04
C ASN A 322 14.05 8.50 -7.33
N GLU A 323 12.86 9.01 -7.06
CA GLU A 323 12.49 10.39 -7.40
C GLU A 323 11.82 11.08 -6.21
N ILE A 324 12.04 12.39 -6.06
CA ILE A 324 11.44 13.18 -5.00
C ILE A 324 10.48 14.20 -5.63
N TYR A 325 9.22 14.14 -5.23
CA TYR A 325 8.19 15.10 -5.56
C TYR A 325 8.22 16.27 -4.58
N ASP A 326 8.20 17.48 -5.11
CA ASP A 326 8.08 18.71 -4.33
C ASP A 326 6.67 19.31 -4.55
N PRO A 327 5.80 19.32 -3.53
CA PRO A 327 4.45 19.83 -3.65
C PRO A 327 4.37 21.35 -3.88
N ALA A 328 5.41 22.11 -3.52
CA ALA A 328 5.46 23.55 -3.76
C ALA A 328 5.67 23.87 -5.24
N THR A 329 6.57 23.15 -5.91
CA THR A 329 6.88 23.33 -7.33
C THR A 329 6.10 22.41 -8.25
N LYS A 330 5.45 21.35 -7.71
CA LYS A 330 4.74 20.27 -8.43
C LYS A 330 5.62 19.54 -9.44
N LYS A 331 6.90 19.40 -9.11
CA LYS A 331 7.91 18.78 -9.97
C LYS A 331 8.63 17.63 -9.25
N TRP A 332 9.17 16.74 -10.06
CA TRP A 332 10.02 15.65 -9.61
C TRP A 332 11.49 16.00 -9.80
N SER A 333 12.31 15.59 -8.86
CA SER A 333 13.77 15.67 -8.90
C SER A 333 14.37 14.30 -8.65
N LYS A 334 15.65 14.12 -8.98
CA LYS A 334 16.37 12.87 -8.75
C LYS A 334 16.52 12.63 -7.24
N GLY A 335 16.09 11.45 -6.78
CA GLY A 335 16.31 10.96 -5.43
C GLY A 335 17.61 10.16 -5.29
N PRO A 336 17.96 9.69 -4.08
CA PRO A 336 19.11 8.83 -3.86
C PRO A 336 18.93 7.48 -4.55
N PHE A 337 19.98 6.98 -5.21
CA PHE A 337 19.95 5.72 -5.94
C PHE A 337 19.99 4.52 -4.98
N ARG A 338 18.92 3.73 -4.94
CA ARG A 338 18.87 2.47 -4.19
C ARG A 338 17.78 1.54 -4.67
N TYR A 339 18.12 0.29 -4.88
CA TYR A 339 17.19 -0.78 -5.26
C TYR A 339 16.39 -1.29 -4.05
N PHE A 340 15.10 -1.50 -4.25
CA PHE A 340 14.19 -2.27 -3.41
C PHE A 340 13.26 -3.12 -4.30
N PRO A 341 12.74 -4.27 -3.81
CA PRO A 341 11.59 -4.92 -4.42
C PRO A 341 10.36 -4.01 -4.39
N THR A 342 9.29 -4.38 -5.08
CA THR A 342 8.10 -3.51 -5.21
C THR A 342 7.34 -3.34 -3.89
N TYR A 343 6.68 -2.20 -3.71
CA TYR A 343 6.01 -1.79 -2.48
C TYR A 343 6.86 -2.01 -1.21
N PRO A 344 8.08 -1.50 -1.14
CA PRO A 344 8.89 -1.63 0.06
C PRO A 344 8.26 -0.85 1.22
N SER A 345 8.11 -1.48 2.39
CA SER A 345 7.63 -0.82 3.61
C SER A 345 8.75 0.02 4.21
N LEU A 346 8.69 1.32 3.96
CA LEU A 346 9.68 2.34 4.34
C LEU A 346 9.08 3.34 5.31
N PHE A 347 9.64 3.45 6.50
CA PHE A 347 9.14 4.33 7.56
C PHE A 347 10.11 5.45 7.87
N LEU A 348 9.62 6.70 7.87
CA LEU A 348 10.40 7.85 8.33
C LEU A 348 10.60 7.76 9.84
N THR A 349 11.87 7.71 10.26
CA THR A 349 12.30 7.61 11.65
C THR A 349 12.94 8.91 12.14
N LYS A 350 13.10 9.04 13.44
CA LYS A 350 13.79 10.19 14.06
C LYS A 350 15.17 10.40 13.44
N GLY A 351 15.49 11.67 13.15
CA GLY A 351 16.73 12.04 12.46
C GLY A 351 16.69 11.92 10.95
N GLY A 352 15.52 11.61 10.34
CA GLY A 352 15.28 11.68 8.88
C GLY A 352 15.83 10.50 8.09
N LYS A 353 16.13 9.37 8.72
CA LYS A 353 16.44 8.11 8.05
C LYS A 353 15.14 7.36 7.73
N LEU A 354 15.18 6.50 6.72
CA LEU A 354 14.10 5.57 6.43
C LEU A 354 14.44 4.17 6.92
N LEU A 355 13.57 3.58 7.73
CA LEU A 355 13.64 2.16 8.06
C LEU A 355 12.93 1.36 6.97
N TYR A 356 13.65 0.48 6.30
CA TYR A 356 13.08 -0.60 5.50
C TYR A 356 12.94 -1.84 6.38
N THR A 357 11.73 -2.34 6.55
CA THR A 357 11.45 -3.49 7.43
C THR A 357 11.69 -4.84 6.77
N GLY A 358 12.01 -4.85 5.47
CA GLY A 358 12.08 -6.05 4.65
C GLY A 358 10.74 -6.45 4.04
N SER A 359 9.62 -5.92 4.56
CA SER A 359 8.29 -6.14 3.99
C SER A 359 8.16 -5.51 2.61
N ASN A 360 7.53 -6.22 1.69
CA ASN A 360 7.31 -5.82 0.30
C ASN A 360 6.16 -6.66 -0.31
N ALA A 361 5.70 -6.29 -1.50
CA ALA A 361 4.60 -6.99 -2.18
C ALA A 361 5.06 -7.90 -3.34
N GLY A 362 6.28 -8.38 -3.33
CA GLY A 362 6.80 -9.30 -4.35
C GLY A 362 7.70 -8.60 -5.37
N TYR A 363 7.64 -9.01 -6.62
CA TYR A 363 8.48 -8.62 -7.75
C TYR A 363 9.93 -8.23 -7.43
N GLY A 364 10.83 -8.78 -8.20
CA GLY A 364 12.27 -8.67 -8.03
C GLY A 364 12.90 -9.95 -7.50
N PRO A 365 14.20 -10.14 -7.73
CA PRO A 365 14.93 -11.34 -7.33
C PRO A 365 14.84 -11.62 -5.83
N ALA A 366 14.69 -12.89 -5.47
CA ALA A 366 14.53 -13.31 -4.07
C ALA A 366 15.75 -12.92 -3.20
N GLU A 367 16.93 -12.90 -3.80
CA GLU A 367 18.22 -12.63 -3.13
C GLU A 367 18.59 -11.14 -3.06
N LYS A 368 17.81 -10.26 -3.72
CA LYS A 368 18.20 -8.86 -3.88
C LYS A 368 17.29 -7.90 -3.11
N GLY A 369 17.89 -7.04 -2.28
CA GLY A 369 17.24 -5.87 -1.67
C GLY A 369 16.18 -6.16 -0.62
N ARG A 370 16.10 -7.39 -0.08
CA ARG A 370 15.04 -7.79 0.86
C ARG A 370 15.43 -7.71 2.34
N ALA A 371 16.72 -7.53 2.64
CA ALA A 371 17.16 -7.43 4.03
C ALA A 371 16.72 -6.10 4.66
N PRO A 372 16.17 -6.11 5.89
CA PRO A 372 15.80 -4.90 6.61
C PRO A 372 17.01 -4.03 6.92
N GLY A 373 16.80 -2.72 7.06
CA GLY A 373 17.88 -1.80 7.37
C GLY A 373 17.48 -0.34 7.41
N LEU A 374 18.34 0.49 7.92
CA LEU A 374 18.22 1.95 7.97
C LEU A 374 18.90 2.59 6.77
N TRP A 375 18.16 3.38 6.01
CA TRP A 375 18.63 4.14 4.87
C TRP A 375 18.75 5.62 5.20
N ASP A 376 19.97 6.12 5.21
CA ASP A 376 20.26 7.54 5.33
C ASP A 376 20.21 8.20 3.94
N LEU A 377 19.22 9.05 3.72
CA LEU A 377 19.00 9.69 2.41
C LEU A 377 20.08 10.73 2.08
N LYS A 378 20.71 11.35 3.10
CA LYS A 378 21.74 12.40 2.90
C LYS A 378 23.06 11.81 2.41
N THR A 379 23.47 10.71 3.00
CA THR A 379 24.74 10.02 2.65
C THR A 379 24.53 8.88 1.66
N ASN A 380 23.29 8.51 1.42
CA ASN A 380 22.88 7.33 0.64
C ASN A 380 23.47 6.02 1.20
N THR A 381 23.70 5.96 2.51
CA THR A 381 24.20 4.73 3.17
C THR A 381 23.04 3.89 3.68
N PHE A 382 23.21 2.58 3.65
CA PHE A 382 22.24 1.63 4.18
C PHE A 382 22.90 0.68 5.18
N THR A 383 22.43 0.71 6.39
CA THR A 383 22.90 -0.15 7.47
C THR A 383 21.91 -1.28 7.67
N LYS A 384 22.29 -2.52 7.35
CA LYS A 384 21.44 -3.70 7.60
C LYS A 384 21.19 -3.86 9.10
N LEU A 385 19.98 -4.28 9.46
CA LEU A 385 19.58 -4.56 10.83
C LEU A 385 19.51 -6.08 11.06
N PRO A 386 20.24 -6.61 12.07
CA PRO A 386 20.24 -8.03 12.40
C PRO A 386 19.07 -8.44 13.29
N GLY A 387 18.96 -9.75 13.57
CA GLY A 387 18.12 -10.31 14.64
C GLY A 387 16.71 -10.72 14.22
N LEU A 388 16.33 -10.53 12.96
CA LEU A 388 15.02 -10.95 12.48
C LEU A 388 14.99 -12.47 12.27
N SER A 389 14.07 -13.16 12.94
CA SER A 389 13.74 -14.57 12.67
C SER A 389 12.94 -14.69 11.35
N ASP A 390 13.04 -15.83 10.68
CA ASP A 390 12.38 -16.10 9.37
C ASP A 390 12.62 -15.00 8.32
N PRO A 391 13.87 -14.57 8.04
CA PRO A 391 14.17 -13.46 7.15
C PRO A 391 13.81 -13.73 5.67
N ASP A 392 13.52 -14.97 5.30
CA ASP A 392 13.00 -15.42 4.01
C ASP A 392 11.47 -15.32 3.88
N GLN A 393 10.77 -14.95 4.97
CA GLN A 393 9.31 -14.86 5.03
C GLN A 393 8.84 -13.43 5.34
N LEU A 394 9.36 -12.45 4.61
CA LEU A 394 9.02 -11.03 4.79
C LEU A 394 8.07 -10.49 3.73
N GLU A 395 7.85 -11.23 2.65
CA GLU A 395 6.90 -10.80 1.62
C GLU A 395 5.49 -10.78 2.19
N THR A 396 4.77 -9.69 1.95
CA THR A 396 3.40 -9.47 2.45
C THR A 396 3.25 -9.50 3.98
N SER A 397 4.34 -9.22 4.74
CA SER A 397 4.23 -8.95 6.17
C SER A 397 3.64 -7.56 6.43
N ALA A 398 2.91 -7.39 7.52
CA ALA A 398 2.55 -6.06 8.02
C ALA A 398 3.73 -5.43 8.75
N SER A 399 3.78 -4.10 8.72
CA SER A 399 4.78 -3.34 9.48
C SER A 399 4.21 -1.99 9.91
N LEU A 400 4.57 -1.52 11.11
CA LEU A 400 4.12 -0.23 11.63
C LEU A 400 5.06 0.32 12.71
N ILE A 401 5.05 1.65 12.87
CA ILE A 401 5.67 2.33 14.03
C ILE A 401 4.71 2.16 15.21
N LEU A 402 5.17 1.55 16.29
CA LEU A 402 4.36 1.37 17.50
C LEU A 402 4.10 2.71 18.21
N PRO A 403 2.93 2.89 18.83
CA PRO A 403 2.63 4.08 19.61
C PRO A 403 3.36 4.06 20.98
N PRO A 404 3.82 5.22 21.47
CA PRO A 404 3.93 6.48 20.75
C PRO A 404 5.12 6.49 19.78
N ALA A 405 5.02 7.24 18.68
CA ALA A 405 6.08 7.31 17.66
C ALA A 405 7.44 7.79 18.21
N GLN A 406 7.44 8.52 19.33
CA GLN A 406 8.64 8.97 20.02
C GLN A 406 9.54 7.82 20.50
N ASP A 407 8.97 6.67 20.82
CA ASP A 407 9.70 5.48 21.27
C ASP A 407 10.52 4.83 20.15
N GLN A 408 10.27 5.20 18.90
CA GLN A 408 10.99 4.70 17.73
C GLN A 408 11.02 3.18 17.61
N LYS A 409 10.00 2.49 18.12
CA LYS A 409 9.83 1.06 18.00
C LYS A 409 9.02 0.72 16.75
N VAL A 410 9.53 -0.17 15.93
CA VAL A 410 8.84 -0.65 14.73
C VAL A 410 8.62 -2.14 14.84
N MET A 411 7.38 -2.56 14.57
CA MET A 411 6.99 -3.97 14.61
C MET A 411 6.75 -4.50 13.20
N VAL A 412 7.20 -5.73 12.97
CA VAL A 412 6.93 -6.54 11.77
C VAL A 412 6.08 -7.74 12.20
N LEU A 413 4.99 -7.99 11.49
CA LEU A 413 4.02 -9.04 11.84
C LEU A 413 3.76 -9.98 10.65
N GLY A 414 3.89 -11.27 10.89
CA GLY A 414 3.61 -12.29 9.88
C GLY A 414 4.49 -12.16 8.64
N GLY A 415 3.92 -12.48 7.50
CA GLY A 415 4.57 -12.52 6.20
C GLY A 415 4.67 -13.93 5.64
N GLY A 416 5.15 -14.04 4.42
CA GLY A 416 5.32 -15.32 3.73
C GLY A 416 6.57 -15.39 2.88
N GLY A 417 6.77 -16.53 2.27
CA GLY A 417 7.84 -16.73 1.30
C GLY A 417 7.59 -15.96 0.00
N VAL A 418 8.63 -15.86 -0.82
CA VAL A 418 8.63 -15.09 -2.07
C VAL A 418 7.63 -15.67 -3.07
N GLY A 419 6.90 -14.80 -3.75
CA GLY A 419 5.96 -15.15 -4.81
C GLY A 419 4.76 -15.95 -4.29
N GLU A 420 4.34 -16.96 -5.04
CA GLU A 420 3.20 -17.83 -4.73
C GLU A 420 3.50 -18.89 -3.66
N SER A 421 4.50 -18.65 -2.82
CA SER A 421 4.86 -19.56 -1.74
C SER A 421 3.68 -19.80 -0.78
N ALA A 422 3.44 -21.07 -0.41
CA ALA A 422 2.49 -21.45 0.62
C ALA A 422 3.02 -21.18 2.04
N LYS A 423 4.30 -20.81 2.21
CA LYS A 423 4.90 -20.52 3.51
C LYS A 423 4.32 -19.22 4.08
N SER A 424 3.97 -19.26 5.35
CA SER A 424 3.64 -18.10 6.16
C SER A 424 4.18 -18.25 7.57
N THR A 425 4.47 -17.15 8.24
CA THR A 425 5.02 -17.17 9.61
C THR A 425 4.08 -16.49 10.59
N ALA A 426 4.05 -17.01 11.83
CA ALA A 426 3.39 -16.37 12.96
C ALA A 426 4.33 -15.40 13.71
N ARG A 427 5.54 -15.19 13.21
CA ARG A 427 6.52 -14.31 13.81
C ARG A 427 5.98 -12.88 13.94
N THR A 428 6.24 -12.27 15.09
CA THR A 428 6.32 -10.82 15.22
C THR A 428 7.73 -10.45 15.69
N ALA A 429 8.22 -9.33 15.23
CA ALA A 429 9.54 -8.85 15.62
C ALA A 429 9.51 -7.34 15.81
N ILE A 430 10.21 -6.86 16.83
CA ILE A 430 10.26 -5.44 17.18
C ILE A 430 11.71 -4.97 17.14
N VAL A 431 11.93 -3.82 16.51
CA VAL A 431 13.22 -3.12 16.55
C VAL A 431 13.04 -1.74 17.16
N ASP A 432 13.90 -1.39 18.10
CA ASP A 432 14.06 -0.02 18.60
C ASP A 432 15.14 0.68 17.78
N VAL A 433 14.70 1.50 16.80
CA VAL A 433 15.64 2.21 15.90
C VAL A 433 16.26 3.45 16.55
N GLY A 434 15.82 3.84 17.75
CA GLY A 434 16.42 4.86 18.57
C GLY A 434 17.58 4.36 19.42
N SER A 435 17.75 3.03 19.55
CA SER A 435 18.86 2.43 20.31
C SER A 435 20.20 2.59 19.59
N GLU A 436 21.30 2.50 20.34
CA GLU A 436 22.67 2.61 19.81
C GLU A 436 22.98 1.52 18.77
N ASN A 437 22.50 0.29 19.00
CA ASN A 437 22.70 -0.87 18.13
C ASN A 437 21.35 -1.52 17.80
N PRO A 438 20.58 -0.95 16.87
CA PRO A 438 19.24 -1.44 16.54
C PRO A 438 19.28 -2.90 16.07
N THR A 439 18.52 -3.75 16.76
CA THR A 439 18.46 -5.19 16.49
C THR A 439 17.01 -5.65 16.67
N PHE A 440 16.49 -6.42 15.72
CA PHE A 440 15.18 -7.05 15.88
C PHE A 440 15.19 -8.06 17.00
N ARG A 441 14.11 -8.07 17.77
CA ARG A 441 13.83 -9.06 18.82
C ARG A 441 12.43 -9.62 18.59
N ASP A 442 12.27 -10.91 18.86
CA ASP A 442 10.98 -11.56 18.75
C ASP A 442 9.98 -10.93 19.73
N GLY A 443 8.78 -10.65 19.22
CA GLY A 443 7.61 -10.28 20.00
C GLY A 443 6.70 -11.50 20.26
N PRO A 444 5.51 -11.28 20.83
CA PRO A 444 4.52 -12.34 21.02
C PRO A 444 4.01 -12.84 19.66
N ALA A 445 4.01 -14.16 19.45
CA ALA A 445 3.61 -14.76 18.20
C ALA A 445 2.12 -14.49 17.88
N LEU A 446 1.81 -14.35 16.59
CA LEU A 446 0.43 -14.44 16.10
C LEU A 446 -0.11 -15.85 16.36
N PRO A 447 -1.45 -16.05 16.44
CA PRO A 447 -2.03 -17.38 16.66
C PRO A 447 -1.67 -18.40 15.58
N GLN A 448 -1.36 -17.93 14.38
CA GLN A 448 -1.02 -18.75 13.22
C GLN A 448 -0.22 -17.97 12.21
N GLY A 449 0.47 -18.67 11.29
CA GLY A 449 1.14 -18.04 10.16
C GLY A 449 0.15 -17.20 9.35
N THR A 450 0.52 -15.94 9.06
CA THR A 450 -0.38 -14.94 8.45
C THR A 450 0.37 -14.09 7.45
N ARG A 451 -0.13 -14.02 6.23
CA ARG A 451 0.24 -13.07 5.17
C ARG A 451 -0.88 -12.04 5.03
N TYR A 452 -0.61 -10.86 4.47
CA TYR A 452 -1.61 -9.81 4.17
C TYR A 452 -2.41 -9.34 5.39
N LEU A 453 -1.78 -9.31 6.56
CA LEU A 453 -2.41 -8.83 7.79
C LEU A 453 -2.55 -7.31 7.76
N SER A 454 -3.75 -6.79 7.96
CA SER A 454 -3.97 -5.36 8.19
C SER A 454 -3.68 -4.98 9.65
N SER A 455 -3.03 -3.83 9.86
CA SER A 455 -2.73 -3.29 11.19
C SER A 455 -3.06 -1.79 11.25
N VAL A 456 -3.77 -1.38 12.30
CA VAL A 456 -4.28 0.00 12.49
C VAL A 456 -3.99 0.48 13.91
N LEU A 457 -3.35 1.65 14.03
CA LEU A 457 -3.16 2.31 15.31
C LEU A 457 -4.48 2.86 15.84
N LEU A 458 -4.75 2.64 17.14
CA LEU A 458 -5.94 3.16 17.82
C LEU A 458 -5.59 4.30 18.78
N PRO A 459 -6.56 5.19 19.09
CA PRO A 459 -6.33 6.34 19.96
C PRO A 459 -5.98 5.99 21.42
N ASP A 460 -6.23 4.76 21.85
CA ASP A 460 -5.90 4.24 23.19
C ASP A 460 -4.48 3.63 23.27
N ASP A 461 -3.66 3.82 22.23
CA ASP A 461 -2.31 3.27 22.05
C ASP A 461 -2.24 1.77 21.77
N THR A 462 -3.35 1.10 21.53
CA THR A 462 -3.33 -0.28 21.05
C THR A 462 -3.23 -0.34 19.53
N VAL A 463 -2.79 -1.50 19.00
CA VAL A 463 -2.79 -1.80 17.57
C VAL A 463 -3.87 -2.82 17.28
N PHE A 464 -4.82 -2.47 16.43
CA PHE A 464 -5.81 -3.41 15.95
C PHE A 464 -5.28 -4.16 14.73
N THR A 465 -5.36 -5.49 14.73
CA THR A 465 -4.97 -6.34 13.60
C THR A 465 -6.14 -7.19 13.14
N THR A 466 -6.29 -7.38 11.82
CA THR A 466 -7.40 -8.15 11.27
C THR A 466 -7.06 -8.72 9.90
N GLY A 467 -7.73 -9.83 9.56
CA GLY A 467 -7.65 -10.46 8.24
C GLY A 467 -6.34 -11.23 8.01
N GLY A 468 -5.96 -11.28 6.75
CA GLY A 468 -4.85 -12.08 6.26
C GLY A 468 -5.25 -13.46 5.81
N SER A 469 -4.28 -14.23 5.36
CA SER A 469 -4.43 -15.65 4.99
C SER A 469 -3.20 -16.46 5.37
N ARG A 470 -3.40 -17.77 5.54
CA ARG A 470 -2.31 -18.72 5.85
C ARG A 470 -1.50 -19.10 4.61
N ASP A 471 -2.10 -19.00 3.43
CA ASP A 471 -1.49 -19.33 2.15
C ASP A 471 -1.63 -18.12 1.20
N TYR A 472 -1.00 -18.20 0.05
CA TYR A 472 -1.01 -17.18 -0.99
C TYR A 472 -2.44 -16.83 -1.43
N ARG A 473 -2.84 -15.56 -1.26
CA ARG A 473 -4.12 -14.97 -1.68
C ARG A 473 -5.35 -15.82 -1.32
N GLY A 474 -5.40 -16.34 -0.09
CA GLY A 474 -6.55 -17.14 0.39
C GLY A 474 -6.66 -18.55 -0.21
N ARG A 475 -5.66 -19.02 -0.96
CA ARG A 475 -5.62 -20.36 -1.56
C ARG A 475 -6.00 -21.43 -0.52
N SER A 476 -6.71 -22.46 -0.96
CA SER A 476 -7.16 -23.60 -0.12
C SER A 476 -8.09 -23.19 1.04
N GLY A 477 -8.87 -22.12 0.87
CA GLY A 477 -9.75 -21.58 1.90
C GLY A 477 -8.99 -21.12 3.13
N SER A 478 -7.82 -20.52 2.93
CA SER A 478 -6.88 -20.19 3.99
C SER A 478 -7.08 -18.78 4.60
N ASP A 479 -8.15 -18.07 4.24
CA ASP A 479 -8.48 -16.77 4.83
C ASP A 479 -8.62 -16.86 6.35
N ILE A 480 -8.14 -15.84 7.03
CA ILE A 480 -8.13 -15.74 8.48
C ILE A 480 -9.23 -14.79 8.92
N LEU A 481 -10.30 -15.33 9.48
CA LEU A 481 -11.39 -14.58 10.09
C LEU A 481 -11.08 -14.35 11.58
N LYS A 482 -10.01 -13.60 11.86
CA LYS A 482 -9.56 -13.26 13.22
C LYS A 482 -9.17 -11.81 13.30
N ALA A 483 -9.47 -11.19 14.45
CA ALA A 483 -9.00 -9.88 14.81
C ALA A 483 -8.43 -9.87 16.23
N GLN A 484 -7.48 -8.99 16.49
CA GLN A 484 -6.78 -8.91 17.75
C GLN A 484 -6.38 -7.46 18.06
N PHE A 485 -6.16 -7.19 19.34
CA PHE A 485 -5.47 -6.00 19.81
C PHE A 485 -4.07 -6.40 20.27
N TYR A 486 -3.07 -5.69 19.82
CA TYR A 486 -1.74 -5.74 20.41
C TYR A 486 -1.56 -4.50 21.31
N ASP A 487 -1.15 -4.74 22.54
CA ASP A 487 -0.84 -3.69 23.50
C ASP A 487 0.69 -3.56 23.64
N PRO A 488 1.30 -2.48 23.17
CA PRO A 488 2.73 -2.26 23.28
C PRO A 488 3.23 -2.15 24.73
N ALA A 489 2.39 -1.70 25.66
CA ALA A 489 2.79 -1.54 27.06
C ALA A 489 2.96 -2.88 27.78
N THR A 490 2.12 -3.86 27.44
CA THR A 490 2.19 -5.21 28.00
C THR A 490 2.91 -6.21 27.10
N ASN A 491 3.22 -5.80 25.86
CA ASN A 491 3.79 -6.66 24.80
C ASN A 491 2.98 -7.95 24.60
N ALA A 492 1.67 -7.82 24.49
CA ALA A 492 0.76 -8.98 24.40
C ALA A 492 -0.39 -8.74 23.43
N PHE A 493 -0.88 -9.84 22.84
CA PHE A 493 -2.12 -9.84 22.06
C PHE A 493 -3.33 -10.19 22.95
N ALA A 494 -4.43 -9.50 22.67
CA ALA A 494 -5.76 -9.82 23.20
C ALA A 494 -6.74 -10.04 22.05
N GLU A 495 -7.77 -10.89 22.27
CA GLU A 495 -8.80 -11.15 21.28
C GLU A 495 -9.67 -9.92 21.01
N ALA A 496 -10.03 -9.69 19.76
CA ALA A 496 -11.11 -8.81 19.32
C ALA A 496 -12.27 -9.64 18.74
N ALA A 497 -13.41 -9.00 18.47
CA ALA A 497 -14.51 -9.66 17.77
C ALA A 497 -14.07 -10.05 16.34
N ASP A 498 -14.31 -11.28 15.94
CA ASP A 498 -13.92 -11.80 14.64
C ASP A 498 -14.72 -11.13 13.50
N PRO A 499 -14.06 -10.77 12.36
CA PRO A 499 -14.74 -10.26 11.18
C PRO A 499 -15.58 -11.35 10.50
N THR A 500 -16.55 -10.93 9.68
CA THR A 500 -17.41 -11.86 8.93
C THR A 500 -16.95 -12.03 7.48
N VAL A 501 -16.01 -11.20 7.03
CA VAL A 501 -15.50 -11.15 5.67
C VAL A 501 -14.00 -11.40 5.66
N GLY A 502 -13.54 -12.28 4.77
CA GLY A 502 -12.12 -12.52 4.53
C GLY A 502 -11.47 -11.28 3.91
N ARG A 503 -10.29 -10.89 4.44
CA ARG A 503 -9.49 -9.76 3.95
C ARG A 503 -8.06 -10.24 3.78
N ASN A 504 -7.60 -10.34 2.54
CA ASN A 504 -6.24 -10.79 2.24
C ASN A 504 -5.53 -9.81 1.26
N TYR A 505 -5.07 -10.27 0.12
CA TYR A 505 -4.44 -9.46 -0.92
C TYR A 505 -5.41 -8.39 -1.45
N HIS A 506 -4.93 -7.19 -1.77
CA HIS A 506 -5.74 -6.02 -2.12
C HIS A 506 -6.81 -5.70 -1.06
N SER A 507 -6.42 -5.71 0.21
CA SER A 507 -7.29 -5.27 1.29
C SER A 507 -6.67 -4.13 2.09
N GLU A 508 -7.52 -3.29 2.65
CA GLU A 508 -7.15 -2.08 3.38
C GLU A 508 -7.93 -2.00 4.69
N ALA A 509 -7.29 -1.42 5.71
CA ALA A 509 -7.93 -1.06 6.95
C ALA A 509 -7.42 0.31 7.42
N LEU A 510 -8.31 1.18 7.89
CA LEU A 510 -7.94 2.51 8.39
C LEU A 510 -8.82 2.99 9.54
N LEU A 511 -8.24 3.84 10.40
CA LEU A 511 -8.93 4.51 11.48
C LEU A 511 -9.79 5.65 10.94
N LEU A 512 -11.07 5.67 11.34
CA LEU A 512 -12.00 6.78 11.07
C LEU A 512 -11.91 7.87 12.15
N PRO A 513 -12.31 9.12 11.84
CA PRO A 513 -12.28 10.22 12.81
C PRO A 513 -13.13 10.00 14.06
N ASP A 514 -14.13 9.13 14.00
CA ASP A 514 -14.97 8.77 15.15
C ASP A 514 -14.36 7.69 16.05
N GLY A 515 -13.19 7.16 15.69
CA GLY A 515 -12.46 6.13 16.43
C GLY A 515 -12.83 4.69 16.05
N ARG A 516 -13.67 4.48 15.02
CA ARG A 516 -13.93 3.15 14.43
C ARG A 516 -12.88 2.81 13.40
N VAL A 517 -12.79 1.54 13.01
CA VAL A 517 -11.90 1.07 11.92
C VAL A 517 -12.75 0.58 10.75
N ALA A 518 -12.48 1.10 9.56
CA ALA A 518 -13.12 0.61 8.33
C ALA A 518 -12.19 -0.33 7.56
N THR A 519 -12.76 -1.37 6.94
CA THR A 519 -12.04 -2.35 6.11
C THR A 519 -12.67 -2.47 4.74
N PHE A 520 -11.79 -2.62 3.73
CA PHE A 520 -12.15 -2.61 2.31
C PHE A 520 -11.40 -3.72 1.57
N GLY A 521 -11.84 -4.02 0.34
CA GLY A 521 -11.11 -4.86 -0.59
C GLY A 521 -11.01 -6.31 -0.14
N SER A 522 -10.33 -7.05 -0.83
CA SER A 522 -9.80 -8.42 -0.79
C SER A 522 -9.94 -9.07 -2.16
N ASP A 523 -8.87 -9.65 -2.64
CA ASP A 523 -8.78 -10.28 -3.96
C ASP A 523 -8.26 -11.72 -3.80
N PRO A 524 -9.13 -12.65 -3.31
CA PRO A 524 -8.77 -14.04 -3.13
C PRO A 524 -8.53 -14.72 -4.47
N LEU A 525 -7.54 -15.64 -4.52
CA LEU A 525 -7.25 -16.39 -5.74
C LEU A 525 -8.34 -17.42 -6.03
N PHE A 526 -8.85 -18.10 -4.99
CA PHE A 526 -9.92 -19.06 -5.06
C PHE A 526 -10.88 -18.90 -3.87
N ASP A 527 -12.17 -19.19 -4.10
CA ASP A 527 -13.24 -19.16 -3.10
C ASP A 527 -13.38 -20.49 -2.33
N ASP A 528 -12.78 -21.59 -2.82
CA ASP A 528 -12.91 -22.92 -2.25
C ASP A 528 -11.56 -23.51 -1.83
N LYS A 529 -11.62 -24.47 -0.92
CA LYS A 529 -10.43 -25.17 -0.40
C LYS A 529 -9.77 -26.10 -1.42
N ASP A 530 -10.47 -26.50 -2.47
CA ASP A 530 -9.99 -27.43 -3.48
C ASP A 530 -9.38 -26.70 -4.70
N ASN A 531 -9.34 -25.36 -4.66
CA ASN A 531 -8.81 -24.46 -5.69
C ASN A 531 -9.47 -24.66 -7.06
N THR A 532 -10.77 -24.93 -7.09
CA THR A 532 -11.54 -25.19 -8.32
C THR A 532 -12.39 -24.01 -8.75
N LYS A 533 -12.76 -23.11 -7.82
CA LYS A 533 -13.60 -21.95 -8.05
C LYS A 533 -12.80 -20.67 -7.86
N LEU A 534 -12.65 -19.91 -8.95
CA LEU A 534 -11.99 -18.61 -8.88
C LEU A 534 -12.69 -17.68 -7.89
N GLY A 535 -11.91 -16.99 -7.07
CA GLY A 535 -12.37 -16.00 -6.13
C GLY A 535 -13.00 -14.81 -6.82
N THR A 536 -13.90 -14.15 -6.10
CA THR A 536 -14.48 -12.87 -6.51
C THR A 536 -13.94 -11.75 -5.62
N PHE A 537 -13.69 -10.59 -6.21
CA PHE A 537 -13.21 -9.44 -5.45
C PHE A 537 -14.25 -9.01 -4.40
N GLU A 538 -13.81 -8.80 -3.17
CA GLU A 538 -14.68 -8.39 -2.08
C GLU A 538 -14.94 -6.89 -2.12
N GLN A 539 -16.19 -6.50 -2.36
CA GLN A 539 -16.61 -5.10 -2.50
C GLN A 539 -17.38 -4.58 -1.28
N ARG A 540 -17.63 -5.44 -0.27
CA ARG A 540 -18.30 -5.02 0.95
C ARG A 540 -17.37 -4.18 1.82
N ILE A 541 -17.95 -3.20 2.51
CA ILE A 541 -17.26 -2.41 3.53
C ILE A 541 -17.75 -2.87 4.89
N GLU A 542 -16.85 -3.23 5.79
CA GLU A 542 -17.15 -3.49 7.18
C GLU A 542 -16.51 -2.41 8.07
N VAL A 543 -17.18 -2.09 9.16
CA VAL A 543 -16.68 -1.15 10.16
C VAL A 543 -16.64 -1.86 11.51
N PHE A 544 -15.45 -1.89 12.09
CA PHE A 544 -15.22 -2.37 13.45
C PHE A 544 -15.39 -1.23 14.45
N THR A 545 -16.22 -1.47 15.48
CA THR A 545 -16.41 -0.58 16.60
C THR A 545 -15.62 -1.10 17.80
N PRO A 546 -14.52 -0.44 18.20
CA PRO A 546 -13.67 -0.89 19.30
C PRO A 546 -14.37 -0.87 20.67
N PRO A 547 -13.85 -1.67 21.64
CA PRO A 547 -14.41 -1.77 22.99
C PRO A 547 -14.60 -0.43 23.69
N TYR A 548 -13.70 0.53 23.51
CA TYR A 548 -13.78 1.84 24.18
C TYR A 548 -15.04 2.62 23.76
N LEU A 549 -15.54 2.46 22.53
CA LEU A 549 -16.78 3.09 22.08
C LEU A 549 -18.03 2.45 22.70
N HIS A 550 -17.97 1.15 22.98
CA HIS A 550 -19.05 0.46 23.68
C HIS A 550 -19.05 0.72 25.19
N LYS A 551 -17.89 1.05 25.76
CA LYS A 551 -17.77 1.46 27.17
C LYS A 551 -18.28 2.88 27.39
N ALA A 552 -17.94 3.80 26.46
CA ALA A 552 -18.32 5.20 26.52
C ALA A 552 -19.84 5.41 26.48
N GLY A 553 -20.56 4.60 25.71
CA GLY A 553 -21.93 4.96 25.35
C GLY A 553 -21.94 6.32 24.61
N ALA A 554 -22.67 7.31 25.15
CA ALA A 554 -22.71 8.66 24.62
C ALA A 554 -21.73 9.64 25.33
N ASP A 555 -21.03 9.20 26.38
CA ASP A 555 -20.20 10.05 27.23
C ASP A 555 -18.71 9.96 26.85
N ARG A 556 -18.35 10.59 25.73
CA ARG A 556 -16.98 10.77 25.27
C ARG A 556 -16.46 12.16 25.65
N PRO A 557 -15.16 12.33 25.95
CA PRO A 557 -14.59 13.66 26.09
C PRO A 557 -14.73 14.44 24.76
N VAL A 558 -15.00 15.74 24.86
CA VAL A 558 -15.21 16.59 23.68
C VAL A 558 -14.20 17.72 23.66
N LEU A 559 -13.44 17.83 22.57
CA LEU A 559 -12.68 19.05 22.26
C LEU A 559 -13.58 20.04 21.54
N GLY A 560 -13.87 21.16 22.17
CA GLY A 560 -14.70 22.23 21.63
C GLY A 560 -13.94 23.16 20.68
N GLU A 561 -14.12 24.47 20.82
CA GLU A 561 -13.47 25.48 20.00
C GLU A 561 -11.94 25.48 20.21
N GLY A 562 -11.20 25.72 19.14
CA GLY A 562 -9.75 25.79 19.12
C GLY A 562 -9.20 25.95 17.71
N PRO A 563 -7.91 26.21 17.56
CA PRO A 563 -7.29 26.42 16.26
C PRO A 563 -7.32 25.15 15.40
N ARG A 564 -7.34 25.36 14.08
CA ARG A 564 -7.16 24.27 13.10
C ARG A 564 -5.70 24.01 12.75
N GLU A 565 -4.81 24.88 13.17
CA GLU A 565 -3.39 24.82 12.93
C GLU A 565 -2.65 24.92 14.26
N LEU A 566 -1.64 24.08 14.44
CA LEU A 566 -0.73 24.19 15.56
C LEU A 566 0.19 25.39 15.29
N ASP A 567 0.46 26.20 16.30
CA ASP A 567 1.38 27.32 16.18
C ASP A 567 2.81 26.86 15.84
N ARG A 568 3.74 27.81 15.66
CA ARG A 568 5.14 27.52 15.29
C ARG A 568 5.87 26.66 16.32
N ASN A 569 5.39 26.67 17.58
CA ASN A 569 5.93 25.86 18.68
C ASN A 569 5.19 24.52 18.82
N GLY A 570 4.29 24.18 17.90
CA GLY A 570 3.49 22.97 17.95
C GLY A 570 2.34 23.03 18.98
N ARG A 571 1.98 24.22 19.47
CA ARG A 571 1.02 24.42 20.55
C ARG A 571 -0.36 24.80 20.04
N ALA A 572 -1.42 24.27 20.70
CA ALA A 572 -2.81 24.65 20.47
C ALA A 572 -3.63 24.53 21.74
N THR A 573 -4.49 25.52 22.00
CA THR A 573 -5.41 25.53 23.15
C THR A 573 -6.84 25.34 22.69
N PHE A 574 -7.54 24.39 23.31
CA PHE A 574 -8.92 24.03 23.01
C PHE A 574 -9.82 24.26 24.24
N ARG A 575 -11.02 24.79 24.01
CA ARG A 575 -12.06 24.83 25.03
C ARG A 575 -12.69 23.45 25.19
N THR A 576 -12.94 23.06 26.44
CA THR A 576 -13.63 21.81 26.74
C THR A 576 -14.16 21.83 28.17
N LYS A 577 -15.40 21.39 28.36
CA LYS A 577 -15.95 21.12 29.68
C LYS A 577 -15.36 19.88 30.35
N ASP A 578 -14.64 19.08 29.60
CA ASP A 578 -14.08 17.79 30.01
C ASP A 578 -12.60 17.89 30.42
N ALA A 579 -12.05 19.12 30.56
CA ALA A 579 -10.63 19.34 30.88
C ALA A 579 -10.16 18.54 32.09
N GLY A 580 -11.00 18.47 33.13
CA GLY A 580 -10.69 17.74 34.36
C GLY A 580 -10.38 16.26 34.16
N ARG A 581 -11.12 15.59 33.27
CA ARG A 581 -11.00 14.13 33.03
C ARG A 581 -10.07 13.74 31.90
N ILE A 582 -9.67 14.66 31.00
CA ILE A 582 -8.72 14.37 29.90
C ILE A 582 -7.34 14.14 30.50
N VAL A 583 -6.71 13.01 30.13
CA VAL A 583 -5.38 12.62 30.67
C VAL A 583 -4.35 12.39 29.56
N LYS A 584 -4.76 12.27 28.30
CA LYS A 584 -3.89 11.96 27.18
C LYS A 584 -4.32 12.71 25.91
N ALA A 585 -3.36 13.07 25.07
CA ALA A 585 -3.61 13.63 23.74
C ALA A 585 -2.68 12.97 22.71
N ARG A 586 -3.22 12.66 21.52
CA ARG A 586 -2.51 12.02 20.41
C ARG A 586 -2.79 12.73 19.10
N LEU A 587 -1.71 13.00 18.32
CA LEU A 587 -1.81 13.29 16.89
C LEU A 587 -1.68 12.00 16.11
N MET A 588 -2.71 11.63 15.37
CA MET A 588 -2.72 10.46 14.53
C MET A 588 -2.75 10.86 13.05
N ARG A 589 -1.74 10.41 12.28
CA ARG A 589 -1.69 10.68 10.84
C ARG A 589 -2.82 9.93 10.15
N PRO A 590 -3.60 10.59 9.25
CA PRO A 590 -4.63 9.89 8.49
C PRO A 590 -3.98 8.86 7.57
N SER A 591 -4.54 7.66 7.55
CA SER A 591 -4.02 6.53 6.76
C SER A 591 -4.14 6.75 5.27
N ALA A 592 -3.12 6.29 4.54
CA ALA A 592 -3.12 6.09 3.10
C ALA A 592 -2.56 4.68 2.85
N VAL A 593 -3.45 3.71 2.68
CA VAL A 593 -3.13 2.28 2.74
C VAL A 593 -3.38 1.59 1.40
N THR A 594 -2.50 0.68 1.06
CA THR A 594 -2.63 -0.25 -0.07
C THR A 594 -1.97 -1.58 0.25
N HIS A 595 -2.54 -2.70 -0.21
CA HIS A 595 -1.95 -4.03 -0.04
C HIS A 595 -1.57 -4.31 1.42
N THR A 596 -2.45 -3.93 2.36
CA THR A 596 -2.25 -4.00 3.82
C THR A 596 -1.09 -3.16 4.37
N THR A 597 -0.45 -2.34 3.53
CA THR A 597 0.71 -1.51 3.92
C THR A 597 0.32 -0.05 4.03
N ASP A 598 0.60 0.55 5.20
CA ASP A 598 0.50 1.98 5.47
C ASP A 598 1.81 2.48 6.08
N VAL A 599 2.61 3.17 5.29
CA VAL A 599 3.92 3.69 5.71
C VAL A 599 3.84 5.06 6.38
N GLU A 600 2.66 5.69 6.36
CA GLU A 600 2.45 7.02 6.91
C GLU A 600 1.79 7.02 8.29
N GLN A 601 1.06 5.95 8.66
CA GLN A 601 0.36 5.93 9.95
C GLN A 601 1.34 6.06 11.12
N ARG A 602 1.00 6.95 12.04
CA ARG A 602 1.74 7.15 13.29
C ARG A 602 0.84 7.77 14.34
N SER A 603 1.12 7.46 15.60
CA SER A 603 0.50 8.06 16.76
C SER A 603 1.57 8.81 17.54
N VAL A 604 1.47 10.13 17.60
CA VAL A 604 2.43 11.00 18.27
C VAL A 604 1.84 11.47 19.58
N GLU A 605 2.55 11.27 20.67
CA GLU A 605 2.17 11.78 21.99
C GLU A 605 2.35 13.29 22.05
N LEU A 606 1.37 13.97 22.65
CA LEU A 606 1.42 15.40 22.89
C LEU A 606 1.58 15.70 24.38
N GLY A 607 2.36 16.73 24.70
CA GLY A 607 2.25 17.37 26.01
C GLY A 607 0.83 17.85 26.23
N LEU A 608 0.33 17.75 27.47
CA LEU A 608 -1.03 18.15 27.84
C LEU A 608 -0.99 19.02 29.11
N THR A 609 -1.51 20.22 28.99
CA THR A 609 -1.68 21.16 30.13
C THR A 609 -3.14 21.52 30.27
N LYS A 610 -3.68 21.42 31.48
CA LYS A 610 -5.04 21.83 31.82
C LYS A 610 -5.04 23.31 32.25
N GLY A 611 -5.98 24.10 31.73
CA GLY A 611 -6.15 25.48 32.15
C GLY A 611 -6.63 25.59 33.58
N GLU A 612 -6.22 26.64 34.30
CA GLU A 612 -6.66 26.93 35.66
C GLU A 612 -8.17 27.17 35.79
N ASP A 613 -8.80 27.57 34.68
CA ASP A 613 -10.24 27.75 34.56
C ASP A 613 -11.04 26.43 34.56
N GLY A 614 -10.33 25.28 34.41
CA GLY A 614 -10.94 23.95 34.28
C GLY A 614 -11.74 23.74 32.98
N LEU A 615 -11.66 24.69 32.02
CA LEU A 615 -12.47 24.74 30.80
C LEU A 615 -11.59 24.72 29.52
N THR A 616 -10.27 24.61 29.69
CA THR A 616 -9.34 24.57 28.56
C THR A 616 -8.30 23.46 28.73
N VAL A 617 -7.82 22.95 27.58
CA VAL A 617 -6.63 22.10 27.49
C VAL A 617 -5.72 22.65 26.41
N THR A 618 -4.43 22.70 26.72
CA THR A 618 -3.38 23.04 25.77
C THR A 618 -2.60 21.78 25.43
N VAL A 619 -2.41 21.55 24.15
CA VAL A 619 -1.59 20.45 23.64
C VAL A 619 -0.29 20.99 23.05
N ASP A 620 0.81 20.27 23.23
CA ASP A 620 2.14 20.62 22.74
C ASP A 620 2.69 19.46 21.90
N ALA A 621 2.84 19.67 20.59
CA ALA A 621 3.44 18.70 19.69
C ALA A 621 4.98 18.80 19.70
N PRO A 622 5.71 17.69 19.50
CA PRO A 622 7.15 17.73 19.32
C PRO A 622 7.56 18.62 18.13
N GLU A 623 8.65 19.37 18.30
CA GLU A 623 9.22 20.21 17.23
C GLU A 623 9.88 19.38 16.11
N ASP A 624 10.27 18.14 16.42
CA ASP A 624 10.95 17.24 15.49
C ASP A 624 10.02 16.82 14.33
N ARG A 625 10.25 17.40 13.15
CA ARG A 625 9.48 17.12 11.93
C ARG A 625 9.64 15.71 11.41
N THR A 626 10.59 14.95 11.88
CA THR A 626 10.69 13.51 11.56
C THR A 626 9.68 12.67 12.35
N LEU A 627 9.24 13.17 13.52
CA LEU A 627 8.16 12.58 14.32
C LEU A 627 6.79 13.11 13.86
N VAL A 628 6.71 14.41 13.56
CA VAL A 628 5.48 15.10 13.17
C VAL A 628 5.69 15.75 11.78
N PRO A 629 5.79 14.99 10.69
CA PRO A 629 5.87 15.53 9.34
C PRO A 629 4.73 16.50 9.05
N PRO A 630 4.94 17.55 8.21
CA PRO A 630 3.90 18.51 7.87
C PRO A 630 2.66 17.84 7.28
N GLY A 631 1.48 18.38 7.59
CA GLY A 631 0.22 17.92 7.05
C GLY A 631 -0.91 17.90 8.07
N TRP A 632 -2.01 17.27 7.69
CA TRP A 632 -3.19 17.16 8.53
C TRP A 632 -3.11 15.93 9.44
N TYR A 633 -3.65 16.10 10.66
CA TYR A 633 -3.71 15.06 11.69
C TYR A 633 -5.08 15.03 12.34
N MET A 634 -5.46 13.85 12.81
CA MET A 634 -6.54 13.62 13.75
C MET A 634 -5.99 13.81 15.17
N LEU A 635 -6.43 14.86 15.86
CA LEU A 635 -6.14 15.07 17.28
C LEU A 635 -7.22 14.36 18.10
N PHE A 636 -6.83 13.35 18.85
CA PHE A 636 -7.66 12.69 19.85
C PHE A 636 -7.22 13.07 21.26
N VAL A 637 -8.17 13.25 22.15
CA VAL A 637 -7.93 13.28 23.60
C VAL A 637 -8.62 12.10 24.24
N THR A 638 -8.02 11.55 25.29
CA THR A 638 -8.52 10.35 25.96
C THR A 638 -8.70 10.65 27.44
N ASP A 639 -9.78 10.15 28.03
CA ASP A 639 -10.06 10.31 29.45
C ASP A 639 -9.42 9.20 30.32
N GLU A 640 -9.60 9.31 31.64
CA GLU A 640 -9.06 8.35 32.62
C GLU A 640 -9.59 6.92 32.44
N ALA A 641 -10.76 6.74 31.81
CA ALA A 641 -11.33 5.44 31.51
C ALA A 641 -10.80 4.84 30.19
N GLY A 642 -9.89 5.54 29.49
CA GLY A 642 -9.35 5.14 28.19
C GLY A 642 -10.31 5.38 27.03
N ILE A 643 -11.28 6.29 27.20
CA ILE A 643 -12.30 6.60 26.18
C ILE A 643 -11.79 7.79 25.35
N PRO A 644 -11.59 7.64 24.02
CA PRO A 644 -11.15 8.73 23.15
C PRO A 644 -12.31 9.65 22.75
N SER A 645 -11.99 10.92 22.50
CA SER A 645 -12.88 11.86 21.82
C SER A 645 -13.16 11.43 20.38
N GLU A 646 -14.07 12.10 19.69
CA GLU A 646 -13.97 12.21 18.22
C GLU A 646 -12.74 13.04 17.87
N ALA A 647 -12.16 12.78 16.69
CA ALA A 647 -10.98 13.50 16.24
C ALA A 647 -11.29 14.96 15.93
N LYS A 648 -10.41 15.85 16.36
CA LYS A 648 -10.33 17.21 15.85
C LYS A 648 -9.27 17.26 14.76
N TRP A 649 -9.62 17.76 13.58
CA TRP A 649 -8.66 17.95 12.52
C TRP A 649 -7.77 19.15 12.80
N VAL A 650 -6.46 18.94 12.85
CA VAL A 650 -5.44 19.98 13.03
C VAL A 650 -4.36 19.83 11.97
N GLN A 651 -3.83 20.95 11.50
CA GLN A 651 -2.73 20.99 10.53
C GLN A 651 -1.42 21.33 11.25
N VAL A 652 -0.37 20.61 10.88
CA VAL A 652 1.02 20.93 11.24
C VAL A 652 1.63 21.60 10.04
N ALA A 653 2.01 22.88 10.18
CA ALA A 653 2.58 23.66 9.10
C ALA A 653 3.92 23.08 8.61
N GLY A 654 4.19 23.20 7.32
CA GLY A 654 5.50 23.00 6.73
C GLY A 654 6.47 24.12 7.15
N GLU A 655 7.77 23.90 6.96
CA GLU A 655 8.73 24.99 7.04
C GLU A 655 8.41 26.01 5.94
N GLU A 656 8.27 27.29 6.30
CA GLU A 656 8.27 28.36 5.30
C GLU A 656 9.61 28.27 4.56
N THR A 657 9.58 28.06 3.26
CA THR A 657 10.76 28.27 2.41
C THR A 657 11.19 29.70 2.64
N LYS A 658 12.31 29.91 3.34
CA LYS A 658 12.94 31.22 3.37
C LYS A 658 13.20 31.58 1.92
N GLU A 659 12.46 32.55 1.39
CA GLU A 659 12.87 33.24 0.20
C GLU A 659 14.29 33.74 0.49
N THR A 660 15.25 33.13 -0.14
CA THR A 660 16.62 33.68 -0.22
C THR A 660 16.52 34.85 -1.16
N ASP A 661 16.52 36.08 -0.57
CA ASP A 661 16.75 37.32 -1.28
C ASP A 661 18.02 37.28 -2.16
#